data_2527f35edc7ad4f3b80ba643488fa267
#
_entry.id   2527f35edc7ad4f3b80ba643488fa267
#
_cell.length_a   1.000
_cell.length_b   1.000
_cell.length_c   1.000
_cell.angle_alpha   90.00
_cell.angle_beta   90.00
_cell.angle_gamma   90.00
#
_symmetry.space_group_name_H-M   'P 1'
#
loop_
_entity.id
_entity.type
_entity.pdbx_description
1 polymer ?
#
loop_
_entity_poly.entity_id
_entity_poly.type
_entity_poly.pdbx_seq_one_letter_code
_entity_poly.pdbx_strand_id
1 'polypeptide(L)'
;MLNTTRGTLTDLSRGNLGVPLLLLVMLAMMMLPMPPFLLDVFFTFNIALSVVVLLVCVYALRPLDFAVFPTILLVATLLRLALNVASTRVVMLHGQDGHAAAGKVIQAFGEVVIGGNYVVGIVVFAILMIINFVVVTKGAGRISEVSARFTLDAMPGKQMAIDADLNAGLIDQGQAKARRAEVAQEAEFYGSMDGASKFVRGDAIAGLLILFINLIGGVAVGMFQHGMTFGDAGKVYALLTIGDGLVAQLPSLLLSTAAAIMVTRASGSEDMGKQISRQMFASPKALAVAAGIMAIMGIVPGMPHFSFLSMAALAGGAAYLFWKKQNQVKVQAQQEIARQQELLPSPARAQETKELGWDDVTPIDMIGLEVGYRLIPLVDRNQGGQLLARIKGVRKKLSQDLGFLMPTVHIRDNLDLAPSAYRLTLMGVILAEAEIYPDRELAINPGQVFGTLNGITAKDPAFGLEAVWIEVSQRSQAQSLGYTVVDASTVVATHLNQILYKHSHELIGHEEVQQLMSLLAKSSPKLAEELVPGVLSLSQLLKVLQALLAEQVPVRDIRSIAEAIANNAAKSQDTAALVAAVRVGVSRAIVQSIVGTESELPVITLEPRLEQILLNSIQKAGQGQEEGVLLEPSMAEKLQRSLIDAAQRQEMQGNPVILLVAGPVRAMLSRFGRLAVPNLHVLAYQEIPDNKQVTIVATVGPNG
;
A
#
# COMPACT_ATOMS: atom_id res chain seq x y z
N MET A 1 -49.64 -25.17 -17.34
CA MET A 1 -49.54 -23.71 -17.33
C MET A 1 -49.29 -23.09 -15.96
N LEU A 2 -49.58 -23.73 -14.84
CA LEU A 2 -49.32 -23.16 -13.47
C LEU A 2 -47.88 -23.31 -12.94
N ASN A 3 -47.06 -24.18 -13.53
CA ASN A 3 -45.66 -24.36 -13.08
C ASN A 3 -44.64 -23.44 -13.79
N THR A 4 -45.01 -22.88 -14.95
CA THR A 4 -44.14 -21.91 -15.67
C THR A 4 -44.19 -20.50 -15.04
N THR A 5 -45.29 -20.15 -14.39
CA THR A 5 -45.42 -18.83 -13.73
C THR A 5 -44.70 -18.75 -12.37
N ARG A 6 -44.49 -19.89 -11.69
CA ARG A 6 -43.68 -19.93 -10.45
C ARG A 6 -42.16 -19.79 -10.70
N GLY A 7 -41.68 -20.36 -11.82
CA GLY A 7 -40.26 -20.20 -12.21
C GLY A 7 -39.88 -18.74 -12.55
N THR A 8 -40.76 -18.05 -13.27
CA THR A 8 -40.57 -16.65 -13.64
C THR A 8 -40.63 -15.68 -12.45
N LEU A 9 -41.46 -15.96 -11.44
CA LEU A 9 -41.52 -15.15 -10.21
C LEU A 9 -40.32 -15.36 -9.30
N THR A 10 -39.76 -16.55 -9.25
CA THR A 10 -38.52 -16.83 -8.49
C THR A 10 -37.24 -16.30 -9.20
N ASP A 11 -37.22 -16.28 -10.52
CA ASP A 11 -36.15 -15.65 -11.29
C ASP A 11 -36.24 -14.12 -11.28
N LEU A 12 -37.43 -13.55 -11.22
CA LEU A 12 -37.68 -12.13 -10.99
C LEU A 12 -37.23 -11.68 -9.58
N SER A 13 -37.34 -12.54 -8.56
CA SER A 13 -36.85 -12.25 -7.20
C SER A 13 -35.31 -12.40 -7.06
N ARG A 14 -34.65 -13.12 -7.96
CA ARG A 14 -33.19 -13.24 -8.03
C ARG A 14 -32.52 -12.18 -8.92
N GLY A 15 -33.25 -11.54 -9.82
CA GLY A 15 -32.81 -10.37 -10.54
C GLY A 15 -32.86 -9.14 -9.61
N ASN A 16 -31.82 -8.34 -9.56
CA ASN A 16 -31.66 -7.09 -8.77
C ASN A 16 -32.72 -6.03 -9.17
N LEU A 17 -34.02 -6.35 -9.11
CA LEU A 17 -35.13 -5.45 -9.46
C LEU A 17 -35.45 -4.42 -8.36
N GLY A 18 -34.80 -4.48 -7.21
CA GLY A 18 -35.07 -3.57 -6.09
C GLY A 18 -34.87 -2.10 -6.44
N VAL A 19 -33.76 -1.75 -7.08
CA VAL A 19 -33.45 -0.36 -7.46
C VAL A 19 -34.37 0.15 -8.57
N PRO A 20 -34.60 -0.57 -9.69
CA PRO A 20 -35.56 -0.14 -10.70
C PRO A 20 -37.00 0.02 -10.16
N LEU A 21 -37.43 -0.87 -9.28
CA LEU A 21 -38.76 -0.81 -8.65
C LEU A 21 -38.87 0.43 -7.74
N LEU A 22 -37.83 0.71 -6.95
CA LEU A 22 -37.75 1.89 -6.09
C LEU A 22 -37.86 3.18 -6.93
N LEU A 23 -37.12 3.28 -8.04
CA LEU A 23 -37.19 4.43 -8.96
C LEU A 23 -38.58 4.59 -9.56
N LEU A 24 -39.23 3.48 -9.93
CA LEU A 24 -40.60 3.51 -10.46
C LEU A 24 -41.59 3.96 -9.40
N VAL A 25 -41.47 3.51 -8.16
CA VAL A 25 -42.27 3.99 -7.03
C VAL A 25 -42.08 5.49 -6.81
N MET A 26 -40.83 6.01 -6.86
CA MET A 26 -40.54 7.44 -6.73
C MET A 26 -41.17 8.25 -7.85
N LEU A 27 -41.13 7.79 -9.09
CA LEU A 27 -41.82 8.44 -10.22
C LEU A 27 -43.33 8.43 -10.02
N ALA A 28 -43.90 7.31 -9.54
CA ALA A 28 -45.32 7.19 -9.25
C ALA A 28 -45.74 8.18 -8.14
N MET A 29 -44.91 8.36 -7.09
CA MET A 29 -45.15 9.35 -6.03
C MET A 29 -45.23 10.79 -6.55
N MET A 30 -44.44 11.12 -7.56
CA MET A 30 -44.48 12.46 -8.18
C MET A 30 -45.72 12.68 -9.00
N MET A 31 -46.26 11.63 -9.63
CA MET A 31 -47.39 11.71 -10.58
C MET A 31 -48.78 11.49 -9.95
N LEU A 32 -48.83 10.59 -8.96
CA LEU A 32 -50.10 10.20 -8.32
C LEU A 32 -50.39 11.01 -7.06
N PRO A 33 -51.64 11.35 -6.77
CA PRO A 33 -52.00 12.00 -5.51
C PRO A 33 -51.82 10.99 -4.36
N MET A 34 -51.03 11.41 -3.36
CA MET A 34 -50.67 10.57 -2.20
C MET A 34 -51.61 10.88 -1.02
N PRO A 35 -52.18 9.87 -0.36
CA PRO A 35 -52.90 10.10 0.90
C PRO A 35 -51.94 10.57 2.00
N PRO A 36 -52.37 11.47 2.93
CA PRO A 36 -51.54 12.03 3.99
C PRO A 36 -50.86 10.96 4.87
N PHE A 37 -51.55 9.88 5.17
CA PHE A 37 -50.94 8.77 5.93
C PHE A 37 -49.72 8.14 5.24
N LEU A 38 -49.77 8.01 3.93
CA LEU A 38 -48.66 7.43 3.17
C LEU A 38 -47.46 8.41 3.13
N LEU A 39 -47.72 9.71 3.06
CA LEU A 39 -46.68 10.75 3.19
C LEU A 39 -45.99 10.64 4.55
N ASP A 40 -46.76 10.51 5.65
CA ASP A 40 -46.19 10.34 7.00
C ASP A 40 -45.25 9.14 7.08
N VAL A 41 -45.65 7.98 6.52
CA VAL A 41 -44.82 6.76 6.48
C VAL A 41 -43.52 7.01 5.70
N PHE A 42 -43.60 7.59 4.53
CA PHE A 42 -42.40 7.83 3.70
C PHE A 42 -41.48 8.91 4.26
N PHE A 43 -42.01 9.96 4.85
CA PHE A 43 -41.17 10.97 5.55
C PHE A 43 -40.45 10.36 6.76
N THR A 44 -41.16 9.57 7.57
CA THR A 44 -40.55 8.87 8.69
C THR A 44 -39.49 7.89 8.24
N PHE A 45 -39.75 7.15 7.16
CA PHE A 45 -38.76 6.25 6.54
C PHE A 45 -37.52 7.01 6.04
N ASN A 46 -37.70 8.16 5.36
CA ASN A 46 -36.60 8.97 4.86
C ASN A 46 -35.74 9.55 5.99
N ILE A 47 -36.35 10.00 7.10
CA ILE A 47 -35.62 10.43 8.29
C ILE A 47 -34.86 9.27 8.89
N ALA A 48 -35.50 8.11 9.10
CA ALA A 48 -34.87 6.92 9.65
C ALA A 48 -33.69 6.44 8.78
N LEU A 49 -33.86 6.41 7.45
CA LEU A 49 -32.81 6.07 6.50
C LEU A 49 -31.60 7.02 6.67
N SER A 50 -31.84 8.31 6.75
CA SER A 50 -30.79 9.31 6.88
C SER A 50 -30.03 9.20 8.19
N VAL A 51 -30.71 8.84 9.30
CA VAL A 51 -30.06 8.56 10.58
C VAL A 51 -29.21 7.30 10.50
N VAL A 52 -29.73 6.21 9.91
CA VAL A 52 -28.98 4.97 9.73
C VAL A 52 -27.72 5.22 8.89
N VAL A 53 -27.86 5.94 7.76
CA VAL A 53 -26.72 6.28 6.89
C VAL A 53 -25.68 7.11 7.65
N LEU A 54 -26.09 8.11 8.43
CA LEU A 54 -25.16 8.89 9.25
C LEU A 54 -24.42 8.01 10.26
N LEU A 55 -25.12 7.11 10.96
CA LEU A 55 -24.51 6.22 11.93
C LEU A 55 -23.53 5.25 11.26
N VAL A 56 -23.88 4.67 10.10
CA VAL A 56 -22.97 3.83 9.34
C VAL A 56 -21.71 4.60 8.94
N CYS A 57 -21.84 5.86 8.50
CA CYS A 57 -20.68 6.71 8.19
C CYS A 57 -19.82 7.00 9.41
N VAL A 58 -20.39 7.18 10.59
CA VAL A 58 -19.67 7.41 11.85
C VAL A 58 -18.88 6.18 12.28
N TYR A 59 -19.45 4.98 12.11
CA TYR A 59 -18.82 3.72 12.53
C TYR A 59 -17.95 3.04 11.46
N ALA A 60 -18.07 3.39 10.17
CA ALA A 60 -17.20 2.87 9.14
C ALA A 60 -15.72 3.14 9.48
N LEU A 61 -14.80 2.19 9.29
CA LEU A 61 -13.38 2.38 9.59
C LEU A 61 -12.63 3.09 8.45
N ARG A 62 -13.03 2.81 7.21
CA ARG A 62 -12.46 3.40 5.99
C ARG A 62 -13.57 3.89 5.07
N PRO A 63 -13.32 4.89 4.20
CA PRO A 63 -14.32 5.31 3.22
C PRO A 63 -14.82 4.18 2.32
N LEU A 64 -13.94 3.27 1.92
CA LEU A 64 -14.25 2.12 1.07
C LEU A 64 -15.08 1.03 1.75
N ASP A 65 -15.16 0.99 3.10
CA ASP A 65 -16.04 0.05 3.81
C ASP A 65 -17.52 0.34 3.52
N PHE A 66 -17.83 1.55 3.04
CA PHE A 66 -19.15 1.96 2.60
C PHE A 66 -19.13 2.52 1.18
N ALA A 67 -18.53 1.77 0.25
CA ALA A 67 -18.33 2.17 -1.14
C ALA A 67 -19.62 2.51 -1.89
N VAL A 68 -20.77 1.96 -1.49
CA VAL A 68 -22.09 2.26 -2.08
C VAL A 68 -22.70 3.60 -1.57
N PHE A 69 -22.05 4.30 -0.66
CA PHE A 69 -22.57 5.54 -0.06
C PHE A 69 -22.93 6.62 -1.09
N PRO A 70 -22.15 6.93 -2.14
CA PRO A 70 -22.53 7.92 -3.16
C PRO A 70 -23.85 7.57 -3.86
N THR A 71 -24.08 6.29 -4.14
CA THR A 71 -25.32 5.81 -4.74
C THR A 71 -26.52 5.94 -3.79
N ILE A 72 -26.33 5.61 -2.51
CA ILE A 72 -27.37 5.76 -1.47
C ILE A 72 -27.72 7.25 -1.32
N LEU A 73 -26.71 8.12 -1.35
CA LEU A 73 -26.90 9.56 -1.26
C LEU A 73 -27.78 10.09 -2.44
N LEU A 74 -27.53 9.61 -3.67
CA LEU A 74 -28.34 9.95 -4.85
C LEU A 74 -29.78 9.44 -4.70
N VAL A 75 -29.97 8.19 -4.32
CA VAL A 75 -31.30 7.58 -4.17
C VAL A 75 -32.10 8.27 -3.07
N ALA A 76 -31.48 8.56 -1.91
CA ALA A 76 -32.12 9.27 -0.81
C ALA A 76 -32.51 10.71 -1.19
N THR A 77 -31.68 11.41 -1.98
CA THR A 77 -32.03 12.74 -2.47
C THR A 77 -33.17 12.72 -3.49
N LEU A 78 -33.22 11.72 -4.38
CA LEU A 78 -34.34 11.53 -5.31
C LEU A 78 -35.64 11.21 -4.57
N LEU A 79 -35.59 10.34 -3.55
CA LEU A 79 -36.75 10.04 -2.70
C LEU A 79 -37.27 11.30 -2.01
N ARG A 80 -36.39 12.15 -1.48
CA ARG A 80 -36.75 13.40 -0.86
C ARG A 80 -37.41 14.39 -1.85
N LEU A 81 -36.83 14.55 -3.07
CA LEU A 81 -37.44 15.37 -4.10
C LEU A 81 -38.84 14.88 -4.48
N ALA A 82 -39.03 13.56 -4.62
CA ALA A 82 -40.34 12.97 -4.92
C ALA A 82 -41.35 13.26 -3.78
N LEU A 83 -40.91 13.13 -2.52
CA LEU A 83 -41.73 13.48 -1.35
C LEU A 83 -42.09 14.95 -1.30
N ASN A 84 -41.15 15.86 -1.57
CA ASN A 84 -41.40 17.29 -1.59
C ASN A 84 -42.43 17.71 -2.67
N VAL A 85 -42.38 17.08 -3.85
CA VAL A 85 -43.37 17.31 -4.91
C VAL A 85 -44.73 16.76 -4.51
N ALA A 86 -44.76 15.55 -3.91
CA ALA A 86 -46.00 14.95 -3.45
C ALA A 86 -46.66 15.75 -2.30
N SER A 87 -45.87 16.18 -1.30
CA SER A 87 -46.36 16.98 -0.18
C SER A 87 -46.84 18.35 -0.64
N THR A 88 -46.09 19.04 -1.53
CA THR A 88 -46.52 20.31 -2.15
C THR A 88 -47.90 20.19 -2.77
N ARG A 89 -48.12 19.12 -3.56
CA ARG A 89 -49.42 18.88 -4.18
C ARG A 89 -50.54 18.72 -3.16
N VAL A 90 -50.31 17.96 -2.09
CA VAL A 90 -51.31 17.76 -1.02
C VAL A 90 -51.55 19.07 -0.26
N VAL A 91 -50.50 19.83 0.07
CA VAL A 91 -50.63 21.17 0.70
C VAL A 91 -51.46 22.12 -0.15
N MET A 92 -51.23 22.15 -1.47
CA MET A 92 -51.97 23.04 -2.37
C MET A 92 -53.43 22.63 -2.55
N LEU A 93 -53.74 21.33 -2.60
CA LEU A 93 -55.11 20.82 -2.86
C LEU A 93 -55.96 20.76 -1.60
N HIS A 94 -55.39 20.47 -0.44
CA HIS A 94 -56.11 20.14 0.79
C HIS A 94 -55.70 21.06 1.98
N GLY A 95 -54.86 22.06 1.79
CA GLY A 95 -54.38 22.91 2.85
C GLY A 95 -55.50 23.58 3.67
N GLN A 96 -56.62 23.88 3.02
CA GLN A 96 -57.82 24.46 3.66
C GLN A 96 -58.49 23.51 4.71
N ASP A 97 -58.24 22.19 4.61
CA ASP A 97 -58.81 21.20 5.55
C ASP A 97 -58.17 21.25 6.93
N GLY A 98 -57.18 22.11 7.13
CA GLY A 98 -56.55 22.40 8.40
C GLY A 98 -55.07 21.95 8.52
N HIS A 99 -54.54 22.04 9.71
CA HIS A 99 -53.11 21.87 9.98
C HIS A 99 -52.60 20.44 9.70
N ALA A 100 -53.46 19.40 9.75
CA ALA A 100 -53.15 18.00 9.48
C ALA A 100 -53.36 17.60 8.01
N ALA A 101 -53.72 18.51 7.12
CA ALA A 101 -54.06 18.20 5.74
C ALA A 101 -52.96 17.49 4.95
N ALA A 102 -51.71 17.81 5.21
CA ALA A 102 -50.54 17.18 4.60
C ALA A 102 -49.86 16.06 5.41
N GLY A 103 -50.50 15.64 6.53
CA GLY A 103 -50.01 14.60 7.42
C GLY A 103 -49.63 15.10 8.82
N LYS A 104 -49.60 14.18 9.77
CA LYS A 104 -49.29 14.49 11.17
C LYS A 104 -47.82 14.83 11.40
N VAL A 105 -46.92 14.28 10.61
CA VAL A 105 -45.48 14.55 10.74
C VAL A 105 -45.20 16.01 10.37
N ILE A 106 -45.74 16.50 9.24
CA ILE A 106 -45.62 17.88 8.80
C ILE A 106 -46.21 18.84 9.83
N GLN A 107 -47.40 18.53 10.33
CA GLN A 107 -48.05 19.31 11.38
C GLN A 107 -47.18 19.43 12.66
N ALA A 108 -46.70 18.29 13.17
CA ALA A 108 -45.90 18.24 14.40
C ALA A 108 -44.63 19.07 14.31
N PHE A 109 -43.92 18.99 13.19
CA PHE A 109 -42.70 19.79 12.94
C PHE A 109 -43.01 21.30 12.80
N GLY A 110 -44.11 21.63 12.12
CA GLY A 110 -44.56 23.01 12.00
C GLY A 110 -44.92 23.63 13.35
N GLU A 111 -45.68 22.90 14.19
CA GLU A 111 -46.09 23.36 15.52
C GLU A 111 -44.91 23.55 16.49
N VAL A 112 -43.91 22.63 16.46
CA VAL A 112 -42.72 22.71 17.31
C VAL A 112 -41.92 23.99 17.02
N VAL A 113 -41.73 24.36 15.74
CA VAL A 113 -40.93 25.56 15.40
C VAL A 113 -41.71 26.85 15.54
N ILE A 114 -43.00 26.84 15.26
CA ILE A 114 -43.84 28.03 15.42
C ILE A 114 -44.07 28.37 16.90
N GLY A 115 -44.20 27.35 17.77
CA GLY A 115 -44.28 27.57 19.22
C GLY A 115 -45.35 28.57 19.68
N GLY A 116 -46.45 28.69 18.91
CA GLY A 116 -47.53 29.66 19.18
C GLY A 116 -47.30 31.08 18.58
N ASN A 117 -46.09 31.39 18.09
CA ASN A 117 -45.80 32.68 17.48
C ASN A 117 -45.27 32.53 16.03
N TYR A 118 -46.12 32.76 15.05
CA TYR A 118 -45.81 32.61 13.62
C TYR A 118 -44.65 33.47 13.13
N VAL A 119 -44.49 34.68 13.68
CA VAL A 119 -43.40 35.60 13.28
C VAL A 119 -42.07 35.04 13.74
N VAL A 120 -42.01 34.61 15.00
CA VAL A 120 -40.79 33.96 15.56
C VAL A 120 -40.48 32.66 14.82
N GLY A 121 -41.51 31.85 14.54
CA GLY A 121 -41.35 30.59 13.81
C GLY A 121 -40.76 30.78 12.42
N ILE A 122 -41.25 31.79 11.65
CA ILE A 122 -40.69 32.10 10.32
C ILE A 122 -39.23 32.57 10.40
N VAL A 123 -38.88 33.39 11.39
CA VAL A 123 -37.50 33.87 11.57
C VAL A 123 -36.58 32.74 11.94
N VAL A 124 -36.94 31.89 12.92
CA VAL A 124 -36.13 30.69 13.30
C VAL A 124 -36.00 29.75 12.12
N PHE A 125 -37.07 29.49 11.40
CA PHE A 125 -37.03 28.65 10.20
C PHE A 125 -36.11 29.22 9.11
N ALA A 126 -36.17 30.53 8.83
CA ALA A 126 -35.28 31.18 7.89
C ALA A 126 -33.80 31.06 8.28
N ILE A 127 -33.49 31.18 9.58
CA ILE A 127 -32.14 30.98 10.11
C ILE A 127 -31.68 29.55 9.87
N LEU A 128 -32.50 28.54 10.23
CA LEU A 128 -32.19 27.13 10.01
C LEU A 128 -31.99 26.83 8.53
N MET A 129 -32.77 27.40 7.64
CA MET A 129 -32.66 27.27 6.20
C MET A 129 -31.32 27.81 5.69
N ILE A 130 -30.94 29.02 6.11
CA ILE A 130 -29.66 29.62 5.75
C ILE A 130 -28.49 28.79 6.21
N ILE A 131 -28.51 28.31 7.47
CA ILE A 131 -27.47 27.46 8.02
C ILE A 131 -27.36 26.17 7.20
N ASN A 132 -28.46 25.48 6.94
CA ASN A 132 -28.45 24.22 6.20
C ASN A 132 -27.90 24.42 4.77
N PHE A 133 -28.35 25.44 4.07
CA PHE A 133 -27.96 25.69 2.68
C PHE A 133 -26.53 26.25 2.57
N VAL A 134 -26.24 27.33 3.30
CA VAL A 134 -24.96 28.07 3.10
C VAL A 134 -23.81 27.40 3.83
N VAL A 135 -24.05 26.90 5.05
CA VAL A 135 -22.96 26.33 5.86
C VAL A 135 -22.81 24.83 5.58
N VAL A 136 -23.87 24.05 5.80
CA VAL A 136 -23.76 22.58 5.77
C VAL A 136 -23.65 22.06 4.32
N THR A 137 -24.64 22.34 3.47
CA THR A 137 -24.71 21.74 2.14
C THR A 137 -23.60 22.30 1.21
N LYS A 138 -23.37 23.61 1.22
CA LYS A 138 -22.29 24.22 0.44
C LYS A 138 -20.91 23.83 0.96
N GLY A 139 -20.76 23.73 2.29
CA GLY A 139 -19.54 23.30 2.95
C GLY A 139 -19.18 21.84 2.63
N ALA A 140 -20.13 20.92 2.81
CA ALA A 140 -19.95 19.50 2.50
C ALA A 140 -19.59 19.28 1.01
N GLY A 141 -20.27 19.99 0.09
CA GLY A 141 -19.96 19.92 -1.34
C GLY A 141 -18.55 20.41 -1.66
N ARG A 142 -18.08 21.48 -1.01
CA ARG A 142 -16.72 21.99 -1.22
C ARG A 142 -15.66 21.03 -0.70
N ILE A 143 -15.89 20.42 0.46
CA ILE A 143 -14.99 19.41 1.03
C ILE A 143 -14.90 18.22 0.07
N SER A 144 -16.03 17.69 -0.42
CA SER A 144 -16.05 16.57 -1.38
C SER A 144 -15.28 16.88 -2.67
N GLU A 145 -15.48 18.07 -3.25
CA GLU A 145 -14.80 18.51 -4.46
C GLU A 145 -13.27 18.57 -4.26
N VAL A 146 -12.82 19.17 -3.17
CA VAL A 146 -11.39 19.33 -2.88
C VAL A 146 -10.74 17.99 -2.58
N SER A 147 -11.39 17.13 -1.78
CA SER A 147 -10.87 15.80 -1.47
C SER A 147 -10.80 14.90 -2.70
N ALA A 148 -11.82 14.95 -3.57
CA ALA A 148 -11.80 14.20 -4.83
C ALA A 148 -10.61 14.62 -5.71
N ARG A 149 -10.37 15.92 -5.83
CA ARG A 149 -9.24 16.45 -6.59
C ARG A 149 -7.91 15.96 -6.03
N PHE A 150 -7.66 16.12 -4.72
CA PHE A 150 -6.41 15.68 -4.11
C PHE A 150 -6.20 14.17 -4.23
N THR A 151 -7.25 13.36 -4.09
CA THR A 151 -7.14 11.91 -4.24
C THR A 151 -6.79 11.51 -5.67
N LEU A 152 -7.42 12.16 -6.67
CA LEU A 152 -7.12 11.90 -8.08
C LEU A 152 -5.71 12.37 -8.46
N ASP A 153 -5.28 13.53 -7.98
CA ASP A 153 -3.93 14.06 -8.23
C ASP A 153 -2.84 13.19 -7.55
N ALA A 154 -3.14 12.57 -6.42
CA ALA A 154 -2.23 11.67 -5.72
C ALA A 154 -2.17 10.25 -6.32
N MET A 155 -3.11 9.86 -7.19
CA MET A 155 -3.23 8.50 -7.71
C MET A 155 -1.98 8.02 -8.46
N PRO A 156 -1.36 8.79 -9.39
CA PRO A 156 -0.14 8.37 -10.06
C PRO A 156 1.01 8.10 -9.07
N GLY A 157 1.15 8.96 -8.04
CA GLY A 157 2.16 8.78 -7.00
C GLY A 157 1.95 7.51 -6.17
N LYS A 158 0.69 7.19 -5.81
CA LYS A 158 0.35 5.93 -5.13
C LYS A 158 0.65 4.72 -6.01
N GLN A 159 0.37 4.77 -7.32
CA GLN A 159 0.68 3.69 -8.26
C GLN A 159 2.19 3.48 -8.39
N MET A 160 2.97 4.56 -8.56
CA MET A 160 4.44 4.48 -8.59
C MET A 160 5.03 3.90 -7.30
N ALA A 161 4.46 4.26 -6.13
CA ALA A 161 4.89 3.68 -4.86
C ALA A 161 4.61 2.17 -4.78
N ILE A 162 3.46 1.70 -5.30
CA ILE A 162 3.14 0.28 -5.40
C ILE A 162 4.13 -0.44 -6.33
N ASP A 163 4.50 0.18 -7.45
CA ASP A 163 5.45 -0.38 -8.39
C ASP A 163 6.87 -0.43 -7.78
N ALA A 164 7.27 0.59 -7.05
CA ALA A 164 8.52 0.60 -6.30
C ALA A 164 8.54 -0.49 -5.21
N ASP A 165 7.45 -0.65 -4.44
CA ASP A 165 7.31 -1.71 -3.44
C ASP A 165 7.38 -3.12 -4.08
N LEU A 166 6.77 -3.29 -5.26
CA LEU A 166 6.83 -4.55 -6.02
C LEU A 166 8.25 -4.83 -6.51
N ASN A 167 8.93 -3.83 -7.08
CA ASN A 167 10.30 -3.95 -7.57
C ASN A 167 11.30 -4.18 -6.44
N ALA A 168 11.08 -3.55 -5.28
CA ALA A 168 11.85 -3.79 -4.07
C ALA A 168 11.53 -5.13 -3.38
N GLY A 169 10.53 -5.88 -3.89
CA GLY A 169 10.09 -7.16 -3.31
C GLY A 169 9.42 -7.06 -1.95
N LEU A 170 8.95 -5.88 -1.57
CA LEU A 170 8.20 -5.65 -0.33
C LEU A 170 6.79 -6.24 -0.41
N ILE A 171 6.25 -6.33 -1.62
CA ILE A 171 4.94 -6.91 -1.93
C ILE A 171 5.07 -7.88 -3.12
N ASP A 172 4.23 -8.91 -3.15
CA ASP A 172 4.13 -9.82 -4.29
C ASP A 172 3.20 -9.26 -5.38
N GLN A 173 3.18 -9.89 -6.58
CA GLN A 173 2.32 -9.47 -7.70
C GLN A 173 0.84 -9.49 -7.35
N GLY A 174 0.40 -10.43 -6.51
CA GLY A 174 -1.00 -10.51 -6.05
C GLY A 174 -1.35 -9.32 -5.16
N GLN A 175 -0.47 -8.99 -4.21
CA GLN A 175 -0.59 -7.83 -3.33
C GLN A 175 -0.53 -6.51 -4.11
N ALA A 176 0.36 -6.39 -5.10
CA ALA A 176 0.44 -5.21 -5.96
C ALA A 176 -0.85 -5.01 -6.76
N LYS A 177 -1.39 -6.10 -7.35
CA LYS A 177 -2.68 -6.06 -8.05
C LYS A 177 -3.84 -5.66 -7.13
N ALA A 178 -3.88 -6.20 -5.91
CA ALA A 178 -4.89 -5.84 -4.93
C ALA A 178 -4.80 -4.37 -4.51
N ARG A 179 -3.58 -3.86 -4.22
CA ARG A 179 -3.38 -2.45 -3.86
C ARG A 179 -3.69 -1.49 -5.01
N ARG A 180 -3.36 -1.84 -6.26
CA ARG A 180 -3.75 -1.03 -7.45
C ARG A 180 -5.27 -0.99 -7.60
N ALA A 181 -5.97 -2.12 -7.39
CA ALA A 181 -7.43 -2.16 -7.41
C ALA A 181 -8.03 -1.29 -6.29
N GLU A 182 -7.47 -1.32 -5.08
CA GLU A 182 -7.90 -0.47 -3.95
C GLU A 182 -7.72 1.02 -4.28
N VAL A 183 -6.59 1.43 -4.86
CA VAL A 183 -6.34 2.83 -5.29
C VAL A 183 -7.32 3.25 -6.39
N ALA A 184 -7.64 2.37 -7.34
CA ALA A 184 -8.63 2.66 -8.37
C ALA A 184 -10.04 2.81 -7.78
N GLN A 185 -10.45 1.94 -6.85
CA GLN A 185 -11.72 2.03 -6.15
C GLN A 185 -11.81 3.29 -5.28
N GLU A 186 -10.71 3.70 -4.64
CA GLU A 186 -10.66 4.95 -3.87
C GLU A 186 -10.88 6.16 -4.78
N ALA A 187 -10.24 6.20 -5.94
CA ALA A 187 -10.44 7.27 -6.93
C ALA A 187 -11.88 7.32 -7.47
N GLU A 188 -12.46 6.15 -7.78
CA GLU A 188 -13.85 6.03 -8.22
C GLU A 188 -14.84 6.49 -7.13
N PHE A 189 -14.59 6.09 -5.87
CA PHE A 189 -15.40 6.51 -4.73
C PHE A 189 -15.41 8.02 -4.56
N TYR A 190 -14.24 8.68 -4.51
CA TYR A 190 -14.16 10.13 -4.33
C TYR A 190 -14.70 10.90 -5.53
N GLY A 191 -14.49 10.42 -6.76
CA GLY A 191 -15.09 10.98 -7.97
C GLY A 191 -16.63 10.90 -7.97
N SER A 192 -17.17 9.74 -7.59
CA SER A 192 -18.61 9.54 -7.43
C SER A 192 -19.20 10.40 -6.31
N MET A 193 -18.42 10.60 -5.23
CA MET A 193 -18.79 11.42 -4.08
C MET A 193 -18.90 12.91 -4.43
N ASP A 194 -17.99 13.45 -5.26
CA ASP A 194 -18.10 14.82 -5.78
C ASP A 194 -19.38 15.00 -6.61
N GLY A 195 -19.68 14.03 -7.49
CA GLY A 195 -20.92 14.04 -8.27
C GLY A 195 -22.17 14.00 -7.39
N ALA A 196 -22.24 13.09 -6.42
CA ALA A 196 -23.38 12.95 -5.50
C ALA A 196 -23.56 14.22 -4.63
N SER A 197 -22.47 14.84 -4.16
CA SER A 197 -22.52 16.08 -3.38
C SER A 197 -23.06 17.27 -4.17
N LYS A 198 -22.77 17.35 -5.48
CA LYS A 198 -23.36 18.35 -6.37
C LYS A 198 -24.86 18.16 -6.54
N PHE A 199 -25.32 16.90 -6.57
CA PHE A 199 -26.73 16.57 -6.63
C PHE A 199 -27.48 16.99 -5.36
N VAL A 200 -26.90 16.72 -4.16
CA VAL A 200 -27.45 17.19 -2.87
C VAL A 200 -27.57 18.71 -2.80
N ARG A 201 -26.61 19.45 -3.36
CA ARG A 201 -26.68 20.90 -3.45
C ARG A 201 -27.82 21.38 -4.34
N GLY A 202 -28.02 20.72 -5.50
CA GLY A 202 -29.14 21.01 -6.40
C GLY A 202 -30.50 20.81 -5.73
N ASP A 203 -30.64 19.73 -4.98
CA ASP A 203 -31.85 19.42 -4.21
C ASP A 203 -32.13 20.43 -3.09
N ALA A 204 -31.11 20.91 -2.38
CA ALA A 204 -31.29 21.98 -1.40
C ALA A 204 -31.80 23.31 -2.04
N ILE A 205 -31.35 23.64 -3.26
CA ILE A 205 -31.87 24.80 -4.02
C ILE A 205 -33.31 24.54 -4.43
N ALA A 206 -33.62 23.37 -4.96
CA ALA A 206 -34.98 22.98 -5.34
C ALA A 206 -35.95 23.08 -4.15
N GLY A 207 -35.55 22.54 -2.98
CA GLY A 207 -36.35 22.63 -1.75
C GLY A 207 -36.61 24.06 -1.30
N LEU A 208 -35.62 24.96 -1.45
CA LEU A 208 -35.84 26.40 -1.17
C LEU A 208 -36.89 27.03 -2.10
N LEU A 209 -36.81 26.72 -3.42
CA LEU A 209 -37.76 27.24 -4.40
C LEU A 209 -39.19 26.67 -4.15
N ILE A 210 -39.28 25.37 -3.86
CA ILE A 210 -40.55 24.71 -3.53
C ILE A 210 -41.20 25.40 -2.31
N LEU A 211 -40.41 25.74 -1.30
CA LEU A 211 -40.91 26.41 -0.10
C LEU A 211 -41.52 27.78 -0.45
N PHE A 212 -40.88 28.61 -1.28
CA PHE A 212 -41.44 29.88 -1.72
C PHE A 212 -42.72 29.67 -2.54
N ILE A 213 -42.75 28.64 -3.39
CA ILE A 213 -43.95 28.27 -4.13
C ILE A 213 -45.07 27.85 -3.20
N ASN A 214 -44.80 27.04 -2.18
CA ASN A 214 -45.79 26.58 -1.20
C ASN A 214 -46.34 27.74 -0.39
N LEU A 215 -45.49 28.67 0.05
CA LEU A 215 -45.92 29.81 0.86
C LEU A 215 -46.77 30.79 0.05
N ILE A 216 -46.23 31.24 -1.08
CA ILE A 216 -46.90 32.25 -1.91
C ILE A 216 -48.13 31.64 -2.63
N GLY A 217 -47.92 30.46 -3.26
CA GLY A 217 -48.98 29.75 -3.98
C GLY A 217 -50.09 29.26 -3.06
N GLY A 218 -49.72 28.75 -1.86
CA GLY A 218 -50.69 28.30 -0.85
C GLY A 218 -51.58 29.44 -0.36
N VAL A 219 -51.01 30.58 -0.01
CA VAL A 219 -51.79 31.75 0.39
C VAL A 219 -52.69 32.21 -0.75
N ALA A 220 -52.18 32.25 -2.00
CA ALA A 220 -52.99 32.63 -3.15
C ALA A 220 -54.15 31.64 -3.38
N VAL A 221 -53.90 30.31 -3.33
CA VAL A 221 -54.96 29.28 -3.46
C VAL A 221 -55.98 29.41 -2.32
N GLY A 222 -55.53 29.59 -1.05
CA GLY A 222 -56.41 29.78 0.08
C GLY A 222 -57.34 31.01 -0.08
N MET A 223 -56.83 32.11 -0.59
CA MET A 223 -57.61 33.32 -0.81
C MET A 223 -58.55 33.22 -2.02
N PHE A 224 -58.00 32.85 -3.20
CA PHE A 224 -58.74 32.91 -4.45
C PHE A 224 -59.64 31.70 -4.73
N GLN A 225 -59.25 30.50 -4.30
CA GLN A 225 -60.05 29.28 -4.53
C GLN A 225 -60.95 28.93 -3.33
N HIS A 226 -60.48 29.16 -2.11
CA HIS A 226 -61.19 28.76 -0.90
C HIS A 226 -61.80 29.88 -0.11
N GLY A 227 -61.67 31.15 -0.55
CA GLY A 227 -62.29 32.33 0.07
C GLY A 227 -61.80 32.64 1.47
N MET A 228 -60.62 32.15 1.86
CA MET A 228 -60.03 32.42 3.19
C MET A 228 -59.58 33.87 3.30
N THR A 229 -59.63 34.42 4.53
CA THR A 229 -59.00 35.72 4.77
C THR A 229 -57.49 35.62 4.62
N PHE A 230 -56.83 36.71 4.25
CA PHE A 230 -55.35 36.73 4.13
C PHE A 230 -54.68 36.29 5.42
N GLY A 231 -55.21 36.65 6.58
CA GLY A 231 -54.68 36.25 7.90
C GLY A 231 -54.79 34.73 8.17
N ASP A 232 -55.95 34.14 7.82
CA ASP A 232 -56.18 32.71 8.07
C ASP A 232 -55.42 31.86 7.03
N ALA A 233 -55.42 32.22 5.75
CA ALA A 233 -54.65 31.59 4.75
C ALA A 233 -53.14 31.64 5.08
N GLY A 234 -52.66 32.83 5.52
CA GLY A 234 -51.27 33.00 5.94
C GLY A 234 -50.87 32.10 7.12
N LYS A 235 -51.73 31.94 8.14
CA LYS A 235 -51.45 31.08 9.26
C LYS A 235 -51.40 29.60 8.87
N VAL A 236 -52.40 29.11 8.13
CA VAL A 236 -52.51 27.70 7.77
C VAL A 236 -51.38 27.29 6.81
N TYR A 237 -51.19 28.05 5.74
CA TYR A 237 -50.18 27.71 4.73
C TYR A 237 -48.76 27.96 5.22
N ALA A 238 -48.52 28.95 6.12
CA ALA A 238 -47.24 29.15 6.74
C ALA A 238 -46.87 27.93 7.64
N LEU A 239 -47.81 27.43 8.47
CA LEU A 239 -47.56 26.26 9.28
C LEU A 239 -47.26 25.01 8.45
N LEU A 240 -48.07 24.74 7.44
CA LEU A 240 -47.87 23.60 6.54
C LEU A 240 -46.55 23.72 5.75
N THR A 241 -46.20 24.91 5.27
CA THR A 241 -44.96 25.13 4.52
C THR A 241 -43.72 25.03 5.41
N ILE A 242 -43.76 25.58 6.64
CA ILE A 242 -42.64 25.44 7.58
C ILE A 242 -42.48 23.99 8.00
N GLY A 243 -43.59 23.28 8.29
CA GLY A 243 -43.55 21.88 8.62
C GLY A 243 -42.97 21.01 7.50
N ASP A 244 -43.47 21.19 6.27
CA ASP A 244 -42.96 20.49 5.07
C ASP A 244 -41.46 20.76 4.83
N GLY A 245 -41.07 22.05 4.90
CA GLY A 245 -39.68 22.46 4.75
C GLY A 245 -38.75 21.83 5.81
N LEU A 246 -39.18 21.76 7.07
CA LEU A 246 -38.38 21.14 8.14
C LEU A 246 -38.22 19.64 7.97
N VAL A 247 -39.31 18.96 7.69
CA VAL A 247 -39.30 17.49 7.46
C VAL A 247 -38.39 17.14 6.30
N ALA A 248 -38.36 17.98 5.26
CA ALA A 248 -37.45 17.81 4.12
C ALA A 248 -36.00 18.15 4.47
N GLN A 249 -35.74 19.16 5.35
CA GLN A 249 -34.40 19.61 5.68
C GLN A 249 -33.63 18.67 6.59
N LEU A 250 -34.28 17.98 7.54
CA LEU A 250 -33.61 17.08 8.46
C LEU A 250 -32.80 16.00 7.74
N PRO A 251 -33.36 15.23 6.81
CA PRO A 251 -32.60 14.27 6.03
C PRO A 251 -31.45 14.92 5.25
N SER A 252 -31.66 16.12 4.70
CA SER A 252 -30.63 16.88 3.99
C SER A 252 -29.43 17.18 4.87
N LEU A 253 -29.66 17.68 6.07
CA LEU A 253 -28.64 18.02 7.04
C LEU A 253 -27.86 16.75 7.48
N LEU A 254 -28.57 15.67 7.79
CA LEU A 254 -27.96 14.40 8.20
C LEU A 254 -27.10 13.80 7.09
N LEU A 255 -27.62 13.74 5.86
CA LEU A 255 -26.88 13.19 4.71
C LEU A 255 -25.69 14.06 4.30
N SER A 256 -25.83 15.39 4.33
CA SER A 256 -24.72 16.32 4.07
C SER A 256 -23.62 16.21 5.12
N THR A 257 -24.01 16.03 6.40
CA THR A 257 -23.06 15.80 7.49
C THR A 257 -22.37 14.44 7.33
N ALA A 258 -23.15 13.39 6.99
CA ALA A 258 -22.61 12.07 6.69
C ALA A 258 -21.59 12.11 5.54
N ALA A 259 -21.91 12.87 4.49
CA ALA A 259 -21.02 13.08 3.35
C ALA A 259 -19.70 13.77 3.77
N ALA A 260 -19.80 14.84 4.57
CA ALA A 260 -18.63 15.55 5.07
C ALA A 260 -17.76 14.62 5.95
N ILE A 261 -18.36 13.87 6.87
CA ILE A 261 -17.68 12.91 7.73
C ILE A 261 -16.96 11.84 6.88
N MET A 262 -17.64 11.24 5.91
CA MET A 262 -17.10 10.18 5.09
C MET A 262 -15.90 10.65 4.27
N VAL A 263 -15.97 11.85 3.71
CA VAL A 263 -14.91 12.41 2.85
C VAL A 263 -13.71 12.92 3.65
N THR A 264 -13.92 13.42 4.87
CA THR A 264 -12.84 13.90 5.75
C THR A 264 -12.20 12.80 6.56
N ARG A 265 -12.66 11.56 6.43
CA ARG A 265 -12.17 10.44 7.21
C ARG A 265 -10.78 10.02 6.75
N ALA A 266 -9.82 10.04 7.67
CA ALA A 266 -8.51 9.44 7.47
C ALA A 266 -8.63 7.91 7.59
N SER A 267 -8.00 7.16 6.67
CA SER A 267 -7.91 5.69 6.75
C SER A 267 -7.16 5.29 8.02
N GLY A 268 -7.84 4.69 8.96
CA GLY A 268 -7.29 4.28 10.26
C GLY A 268 -7.92 2.99 10.77
N SER A 269 -7.28 2.37 11.76
CA SER A 269 -7.75 1.14 12.41
C SER A 269 -8.71 1.38 13.58
N GLU A 270 -9.04 2.63 13.89
CA GLU A 270 -9.86 2.99 15.06
C GLU A 270 -11.13 3.74 14.66
N ASP A 271 -12.21 3.54 15.44
CA ASP A 271 -13.45 4.33 15.33
C ASP A 271 -13.19 5.82 15.50
N MET A 272 -13.92 6.66 14.76
CA MET A 272 -13.84 8.13 14.85
C MET A 272 -14.03 8.62 16.29
N GLY A 273 -14.97 8.06 17.03
CA GLY A 273 -15.22 8.42 18.43
C GLY A 273 -14.01 8.17 19.34
N LYS A 274 -13.34 7.02 19.16
CA LYS A 274 -12.11 6.70 19.89
C LYS A 274 -10.95 7.60 19.47
N GLN A 275 -10.82 7.85 18.17
CA GLN A 275 -9.78 8.72 17.62
C GLN A 275 -9.91 10.16 18.10
N ILE A 276 -11.12 10.73 18.04
CA ILE A 276 -11.43 12.07 18.56
C ILE A 276 -11.17 12.13 20.06
N SER A 277 -11.71 11.17 20.83
CA SER A 277 -11.52 11.11 22.28
C SER A 277 -10.03 11.03 22.64
N ARG A 278 -9.27 10.17 21.93
CA ARG A 278 -7.83 10.03 22.16
C ARG A 278 -7.06 11.31 21.82
N GLN A 279 -7.39 11.98 20.72
CA GLN A 279 -6.67 13.18 20.28
C GLN A 279 -7.08 14.43 21.09
N MET A 280 -8.36 14.62 21.36
CA MET A 280 -8.85 15.77 22.17
C MET A 280 -8.38 15.70 23.62
N PHE A 281 -8.34 14.48 24.18
CA PHE A 281 -7.96 14.28 25.58
C PHE A 281 -6.51 13.76 25.76
N ALA A 282 -5.72 13.74 24.71
CA ALA A 282 -4.32 13.32 24.74
C ALA A 282 -3.44 14.21 25.64
N SER A 283 -3.79 15.49 25.78
CA SER A 283 -3.03 16.45 26.57
C SER A 283 -3.78 16.86 27.84
N PRO A 284 -3.50 16.24 28.99
CA PRO A 284 -4.08 16.67 30.27
C PRO A 284 -3.78 18.14 30.60
N LYS A 285 -2.65 18.68 30.10
CA LYS A 285 -2.27 20.09 30.29
C LYS A 285 -3.25 21.05 29.60
N ALA A 286 -3.67 20.74 28.37
CA ALA A 286 -4.61 21.57 27.62
C ALA A 286 -5.97 21.63 28.33
N LEU A 287 -6.45 20.49 28.83
CA LEU A 287 -7.68 20.41 29.61
C LEU A 287 -7.60 21.19 30.93
N ALA A 288 -6.45 21.12 31.61
CA ALA A 288 -6.22 21.87 32.84
C ALA A 288 -6.23 23.40 32.61
N VAL A 289 -5.59 23.87 31.52
CA VAL A 289 -5.60 25.28 31.13
C VAL A 289 -7.01 25.74 30.75
N ALA A 290 -7.76 24.95 30.00
CA ALA A 290 -9.15 25.25 29.65
C ALA A 290 -10.04 25.33 30.92
N ALA A 291 -9.87 24.39 31.85
CA ALA A 291 -10.57 24.41 33.15
C ALA A 291 -10.23 25.67 33.93
N GLY A 292 -8.98 26.09 33.97
CA GLY A 292 -8.52 27.33 34.62
C GLY A 292 -9.16 28.59 34.01
N ILE A 293 -9.20 28.68 32.68
CA ILE A 293 -9.86 29.81 31.99
C ILE A 293 -11.37 29.85 32.31
N MET A 294 -12.04 28.69 32.23
CA MET A 294 -13.47 28.62 32.56
C MET A 294 -13.74 28.96 34.04
N ALA A 295 -12.89 28.55 34.96
CA ALA A 295 -12.99 28.90 36.36
C ALA A 295 -12.85 30.42 36.57
N ILE A 296 -11.87 31.06 35.92
CA ILE A 296 -11.70 32.52 35.97
C ILE A 296 -12.96 33.23 35.44
N MET A 297 -13.48 32.82 34.27
CA MET A 297 -14.70 33.36 33.69
C MET A 297 -15.91 33.14 34.61
N GLY A 298 -15.96 32.03 35.33
CA GLY A 298 -17.00 31.73 36.31
C GLY A 298 -16.98 32.61 37.57
N ILE A 299 -15.88 33.32 37.81
CA ILE A 299 -15.75 34.25 38.97
C ILE A 299 -16.13 35.69 38.57
N VAL A 300 -16.11 36.03 37.27
CA VAL A 300 -16.41 37.38 36.79
C VAL A 300 -17.86 37.76 37.10
N PRO A 301 -18.10 38.92 37.73
CA PRO A 301 -19.46 39.38 37.99
C PRO A 301 -20.28 39.56 36.70
N GLY A 302 -21.53 39.10 36.71
CA GLY A 302 -22.41 39.15 35.53
C GLY A 302 -22.39 37.96 34.61
N MET A 303 -21.46 37.02 34.82
CA MET A 303 -21.42 35.74 34.08
C MET A 303 -22.27 34.66 34.78
N PRO A 304 -22.81 33.65 34.07
CA PRO A 304 -23.54 32.55 34.70
C PRO A 304 -22.61 31.62 35.47
N HIS A 305 -22.29 31.95 36.72
CA HIS A 305 -21.30 31.30 37.57
C HIS A 305 -21.46 29.77 37.61
N PHE A 306 -22.69 29.27 37.76
CA PHE A 306 -22.97 27.84 37.86
C PHE A 306 -22.53 27.09 36.59
N SER A 307 -22.84 27.64 35.42
CA SER A 307 -22.49 26.98 34.14
C SER A 307 -20.97 26.92 33.91
N PHE A 308 -20.27 28.01 34.14
CA PHE A 308 -18.82 28.06 33.95
C PHE A 308 -18.06 27.25 34.99
N LEU A 309 -18.46 27.32 36.28
CA LEU A 309 -17.79 26.55 37.32
C LEU A 309 -18.05 25.05 37.22
N SER A 310 -19.26 24.64 36.83
CA SER A 310 -19.54 23.21 36.58
C SER A 310 -18.73 22.65 35.42
N MET A 311 -18.62 23.39 34.31
CA MET A 311 -17.76 22.98 33.17
C MET A 311 -16.27 22.99 33.51
N ALA A 312 -15.81 23.95 34.31
CA ALA A 312 -14.45 23.98 34.83
C ALA A 312 -14.15 22.76 35.72
N ALA A 313 -15.09 22.38 36.59
CA ALA A 313 -14.96 21.19 37.42
C ALA A 313 -14.94 19.89 36.57
N LEU A 314 -15.79 19.79 35.56
CA LEU A 314 -15.80 18.64 34.65
C LEU A 314 -14.48 18.53 33.85
N ALA A 315 -14.01 19.62 33.25
CA ALA A 315 -12.77 19.67 32.50
C ALA A 315 -11.53 19.41 33.39
N GLY A 316 -11.49 19.98 34.59
CA GLY A 316 -10.44 19.75 35.59
C GLY A 316 -10.43 18.32 36.11
N GLY A 317 -11.61 17.74 36.38
CA GLY A 317 -11.77 16.34 36.77
C GLY A 317 -11.28 15.39 35.66
N ALA A 318 -11.66 15.66 34.40
CA ALA A 318 -11.17 14.91 33.25
C ALA A 318 -9.63 15.02 33.13
N ALA A 319 -9.07 16.24 33.23
CA ALA A 319 -7.62 16.45 33.18
C ALA A 319 -6.88 15.64 34.26
N TYR A 320 -7.41 15.61 35.49
CA TYR A 320 -6.85 14.83 36.58
C TYR A 320 -6.90 13.32 36.34
N LEU A 321 -8.04 12.79 35.85
CA LEU A 321 -8.21 11.38 35.55
C LEU A 321 -7.25 10.92 34.42
N PHE A 322 -7.13 11.69 33.35
CA PHE A 322 -6.22 11.40 32.26
C PHE A 322 -4.75 11.52 32.68
N TRP A 323 -4.40 12.51 33.49
CA TRP A 323 -3.05 12.65 34.04
C TRP A 323 -2.71 11.46 34.97
N LYS A 324 -3.63 11.03 35.82
CA LYS A 324 -3.44 9.85 36.68
C LYS A 324 -3.24 8.57 35.86
N LYS A 325 -4.05 8.36 34.80
CA LYS A 325 -3.93 7.21 33.91
C LYS A 325 -2.60 7.22 33.15
N GLN A 326 -2.18 8.38 32.66
CA GLN A 326 -0.92 8.52 31.92
C GLN A 326 0.30 8.29 32.83
N ASN A 327 0.26 8.76 34.07
CA ASN A 327 1.30 8.49 35.05
C ASN A 327 1.36 7.01 35.46
N GLN A 328 0.22 6.34 35.60
CA GLN A 328 0.20 4.89 35.90
C GLN A 328 0.84 4.08 34.77
N VAL A 329 0.56 4.42 33.50
CA VAL A 329 1.18 3.75 32.34
C VAL A 329 2.70 4.01 32.30
N LYS A 330 3.15 5.24 32.62
CA LYS A 330 4.58 5.56 32.70
C LYS A 330 5.29 4.82 33.83
N VAL A 331 4.64 4.71 35.00
CA VAL A 331 5.20 3.99 36.16
C VAL A 331 5.26 2.49 35.86
N GLN A 332 4.23 1.92 35.23
CA GLN A 332 4.23 0.51 34.83
C GLN A 332 5.31 0.22 33.77
N ALA A 333 5.48 1.09 32.77
CA ALA A 333 6.53 0.96 31.77
C ALA A 333 7.93 1.09 32.39
N GLN A 334 8.13 2.00 33.35
CA GLN A 334 9.37 2.12 34.11
C GLN A 334 9.64 0.92 35.02
N GLN A 335 8.60 0.35 35.64
CA GLN A 335 8.70 -0.86 36.45
C GLN A 335 8.99 -2.09 35.58
N GLU A 336 8.47 -2.15 34.38
CA GLU A 336 8.74 -3.23 33.41
C GLU A 336 10.18 -3.14 32.87
N ILE A 337 10.66 -1.92 32.58
CA ILE A 337 12.07 -1.64 32.21
C ILE A 337 13.00 -1.94 33.40
N ALA A 338 12.61 -1.53 34.62
CA ALA A 338 13.40 -1.83 35.82
C ALA A 338 13.41 -3.34 36.13
N ARG A 339 12.30 -4.06 35.90
CA ARG A 339 12.24 -5.52 36.03
C ARG A 339 13.06 -6.23 34.96
N GLN A 340 13.08 -5.72 33.73
CA GLN A 340 13.97 -6.23 32.68
C GLN A 340 15.44 -5.89 32.97
N GLN A 341 15.73 -4.75 33.62
CA GLN A 341 17.07 -4.41 34.08
C GLN A 341 17.51 -5.19 35.32
N GLU A 342 16.58 -5.61 36.19
CA GLU A 342 16.85 -6.51 37.33
C GLU A 342 17.09 -7.97 36.89
N LEU A 343 16.59 -8.35 35.70
CA LEU A 343 16.87 -9.65 35.07
C LEU A 343 18.16 -9.68 34.25
N LEU A 344 18.80 -8.51 34.08
CA LEU A 344 20.18 -8.41 33.59
C LEU A 344 21.10 -8.45 34.79
N PRO A 345 22.13 -9.30 34.84
CA PRO A 345 23.06 -9.36 35.95
C PRO A 345 23.71 -8.01 36.17
N SER A 346 23.53 -7.44 37.35
CA SER A 346 24.09 -6.17 37.78
C SER A 346 25.63 -6.14 37.59
N PRO A 347 26.21 -5.15 36.92
CA PRO A 347 27.65 -4.98 36.88
C PRO A 347 28.11 -4.23 38.12
N ALA A 348 28.20 -4.89 39.24
CA ALA A 348 28.91 -4.38 40.42
C ALA A 348 29.31 -5.50 41.36
N ARG A 349 30.41 -6.18 41.06
CA ARG A 349 31.49 -6.48 42.01
C ARG A 349 32.74 -6.91 41.26
N ALA A 350 33.79 -6.27 41.63
CA ALA A 350 35.14 -6.39 41.15
C ALA A 350 35.59 -7.81 40.79
N GLN A 351 36.14 -7.93 39.58
CA GLN A 351 37.41 -8.54 39.24
C GLN A 351 37.85 -9.74 40.12
N GLU A 352 37.36 -10.90 39.75
CA GLU A 352 38.23 -12.07 39.63
C GLU A 352 38.36 -12.30 38.14
N THR A 353 39.58 -12.31 37.63
CA THR A 353 39.95 -12.67 36.26
C THR A 353 39.45 -14.11 36.00
N LYS A 354 38.24 -14.22 35.53
CA LYS A 354 37.72 -15.46 34.95
C LYS A 354 38.57 -15.76 33.73
N GLU A 355 39.23 -16.91 33.70
CA GLU A 355 39.86 -17.41 32.49
C GLU A 355 38.81 -17.40 31.37
N LEU A 356 39.19 -16.92 30.19
CA LEU A 356 38.36 -16.84 28.99
C LEU A 356 37.78 -18.23 28.68
N GLY A 357 36.48 -18.38 28.78
CA GLY A 357 35.76 -19.56 28.40
C GLY A 357 35.18 -19.46 26.97
N TRP A 358 34.73 -20.58 26.42
CA TRP A 358 34.06 -20.61 25.11
C TRP A 358 32.77 -19.75 25.07
N ASP A 359 32.15 -19.50 26.23
CA ASP A 359 30.97 -18.61 26.37
C ASP A 359 31.29 -17.13 26.16
N ASP A 360 32.57 -16.74 26.24
CA ASP A 360 33.04 -15.37 26.04
C ASP A 360 33.36 -15.09 24.56
N VAL A 361 33.38 -16.13 23.72
CA VAL A 361 33.57 -16.00 22.26
C VAL A 361 32.21 -15.71 21.60
N THR A 362 31.93 -14.46 21.31
CA THR A 362 30.70 -14.11 20.60
C THR A 362 30.76 -14.62 19.15
N PRO A 363 29.76 -15.41 18.70
CA PRO A 363 29.72 -15.88 17.32
C PRO A 363 29.61 -14.70 16.36
N ILE A 364 30.30 -14.79 15.22
CA ILE A 364 30.25 -13.78 14.17
C ILE A 364 28.91 -13.85 13.48
N ASP A 365 28.26 -12.70 13.26
CA ASP A 365 27.01 -12.62 12.50
C ASP A 365 27.25 -13.02 11.04
N MET A 366 26.38 -13.87 10.49
CA MET A 366 26.47 -14.28 9.08
C MET A 366 26.25 -13.07 8.17
N ILE A 367 25.27 -12.22 8.49
CA ILE A 367 24.98 -10.97 7.75
C ILE A 367 24.87 -9.85 8.76
N GLY A 368 25.76 -8.85 8.67
CA GLY A 368 25.75 -7.65 9.49
C GLY A 368 25.47 -6.38 8.68
N LEU A 369 24.67 -5.50 9.25
CA LEU A 369 24.48 -4.14 8.79
C LEU A 369 24.87 -3.21 9.93
N GLU A 370 26.00 -2.52 9.78
CA GLU A 370 26.44 -1.52 10.73
C GLU A 370 26.00 -0.13 10.24
N VAL A 371 25.49 0.70 11.15
CA VAL A 371 24.95 2.02 10.83
C VAL A 371 25.57 3.10 11.70
N GLY A 372 25.94 4.23 11.08
CA GLY A 372 26.39 5.43 11.78
C GLY A 372 25.26 6.07 12.59
N TYR A 373 25.60 6.88 13.57
CA TYR A 373 24.64 7.39 14.56
C TYR A 373 23.47 8.19 13.94
N ARG A 374 23.66 8.86 12.81
CA ARG A 374 22.65 9.65 12.12
C ARG A 374 21.60 8.78 11.42
N LEU A 375 21.89 7.50 11.23
CA LEU A 375 21.01 6.53 10.58
C LEU A 375 20.16 5.74 11.59
N ILE A 376 20.41 5.86 12.88
CA ILE A 376 19.66 5.16 13.94
C ILE A 376 18.14 5.39 13.83
N PRO A 377 17.62 6.61 13.52
CA PRO A 377 16.19 6.84 13.35
C PRO A 377 15.55 6.03 12.23
N LEU A 378 16.31 5.63 11.20
CA LEU A 378 15.81 4.77 10.11
C LEU A 378 15.56 3.33 10.58
N VAL A 379 16.24 2.90 11.65
CA VAL A 379 16.16 1.54 12.23
C VAL A 379 15.18 1.48 13.39
N ASP A 380 15.05 2.55 14.18
CA ASP A 380 14.20 2.61 15.37
C ASP A 380 12.70 2.64 14.99
N ARG A 381 11.96 1.59 15.37
CA ARG A 381 10.51 1.50 15.15
C ARG A 381 9.71 2.61 15.84
N ASN A 382 10.18 3.10 16.98
CA ASN A 382 9.49 4.14 17.76
C ASN A 382 9.61 5.51 17.10
N GLN A 383 10.59 5.67 16.20
CA GLN A 383 10.84 6.90 15.42
C GLN A 383 10.35 6.79 13.96
N GLY A 384 9.55 5.76 13.64
CA GLY A 384 8.98 5.56 12.30
C GLY A 384 9.94 4.90 11.30
N GLY A 385 11.02 4.25 11.79
CA GLY A 385 12.03 3.58 10.96
C GLY A 385 11.46 2.44 10.12
N GLN A 386 11.56 2.59 8.80
CA GLN A 386 11.05 1.61 7.83
C GLN A 386 12.11 0.58 7.39
N LEU A 387 13.38 0.82 7.68
CA LEU A 387 14.49 0.00 7.20
C LEU A 387 14.37 -1.47 7.62
N LEU A 388 13.99 -1.74 8.88
CA LEU A 388 13.76 -3.11 9.37
C LEU A 388 12.69 -3.88 8.58
N ALA A 389 11.60 -3.20 8.21
CA ALA A 389 10.53 -3.80 7.43
C ALA A 389 11.02 -4.13 6.00
N ARG A 390 11.79 -3.22 5.39
CA ARG A 390 12.38 -3.42 4.06
C ARG A 390 13.39 -4.56 4.04
N ILE A 391 14.29 -4.65 5.05
CA ILE A 391 15.25 -5.75 5.18
C ILE A 391 14.55 -7.11 5.31
N LYS A 392 13.45 -7.18 6.09
CA LYS A 392 12.63 -8.39 6.15
C LYS A 392 12.00 -8.74 4.80
N GLY A 393 11.56 -7.74 4.04
CA GLY A 393 11.04 -7.89 2.68
C GLY A 393 12.09 -8.44 1.73
N VAL A 394 13.29 -7.85 1.71
CA VAL A 394 14.44 -8.31 0.91
C VAL A 394 14.77 -9.76 1.24
N ARG A 395 14.91 -10.11 2.52
CA ARG A 395 15.20 -11.48 2.95
C ARG A 395 14.13 -12.47 2.48
N LYS A 396 12.84 -12.11 2.61
CA LYS A 396 11.72 -12.94 2.13
C LYS A 396 11.79 -13.17 0.62
N LYS A 397 12.00 -12.09 -0.14
CA LYS A 397 12.11 -12.16 -1.60
C LYS A 397 13.27 -13.05 -2.03
N LEU A 398 14.48 -12.81 -1.51
CA LEU A 398 15.66 -13.60 -1.84
C LEU A 398 15.47 -15.07 -1.49
N SER A 399 14.86 -15.38 -0.34
CA SER A 399 14.57 -16.77 0.03
C SER A 399 13.61 -17.45 -0.95
N GLN A 400 12.62 -16.73 -1.46
CA GLN A 400 11.67 -17.24 -2.44
C GLN A 400 12.30 -17.39 -3.84
N ASP A 401 13.13 -16.42 -4.24
CA ASP A 401 13.76 -16.41 -5.56
C ASP A 401 14.86 -17.47 -5.68
N LEU A 402 15.71 -17.57 -4.65
CA LEU A 402 16.84 -18.51 -4.63
C LEU A 402 16.47 -19.94 -4.20
N GLY A 403 15.40 -20.06 -3.40
CA GLY A 403 14.86 -21.37 -3.00
C GLY A 403 15.37 -21.92 -1.66
N PHE A 404 16.09 -21.15 -0.85
CA PHE A 404 16.50 -21.51 0.51
C PHE A 404 16.33 -20.34 1.48
N LEU A 405 16.24 -20.62 2.77
CA LEU A 405 15.99 -19.60 3.78
C LEU A 405 17.25 -18.76 4.02
N MET A 406 17.18 -17.46 3.66
CA MET A 406 18.27 -16.51 3.93
C MET A 406 18.47 -16.32 5.44
N PRO A 407 19.72 -16.27 5.94
CA PRO A 407 20.04 -15.97 7.33
C PRO A 407 19.47 -14.62 7.80
N THR A 408 19.40 -14.42 9.11
CA THR A 408 18.96 -13.14 9.69
C THR A 408 20.02 -12.06 9.48
N VAL A 409 19.55 -10.85 9.14
CA VAL A 409 20.42 -9.67 9.07
C VAL A 409 20.45 -9.04 10.47
N HIS A 410 21.62 -8.96 11.06
CA HIS A 410 21.85 -8.31 12.34
C HIS A 410 22.24 -6.86 12.13
N ILE A 411 21.51 -5.95 12.76
CA ILE A 411 21.77 -4.50 12.64
C ILE A 411 22.40 -4.03 13.93
N ARG A 412 23.54 -3.34 13.81
CA ARG A 412 24.28 -2.79 14.95
C ARG A 412 24.61 -1.32 14.66
N ASP A 413 24.58 -0.49 15.70
CA ASP A 413 25.15 0.83 15.65
C ASP A 413 26.68 0.73 15.76
N ASN A 414 27.38 1.48 14.92
CA ASN A 414 28.84 1.58 14.94
C ASN A 414 29.27 3.04 14.96
N LEU A 415 29.84 3.47 16.09
CA LEU A 415 30.26 4.83 16.33
C LEU A 415 31.59 5.19 15.61
N ASP A 416 32.32 4.19 15.12
CA ASP A 416 33.55 4.39 14.34
C ASP A 416 33.25 4.75 12.88
N LEU A 417 32.01 4.55 12.43
CA LEU A 417 31.58 4.95 11.09
C LEU A 417 31.27 6.43 11.00
N ALA A 418 31.45 7.00 9.81
CA ALA A 418 30.95 8.34 9.53
C ALA A 418 29.45 8.44 9.86
N PRO A 419 28.96 9.60 10.34
CA PRO A 419 27.59 9.73 10.87
C PRO A 419 26.48 9.25 9.94
N SER A 420 26.65 9.46 8.65
CA SER A 420 25.69 9.11 7.58
C SER A 420 26.08 7.85 6.79
N ALA A 421 27.13 7.13 7.24
CA ALA A 421 27.61 5.92 6.58
C ALA A 421 26.94 4.67 7.13
N TYR A 422 26.83 3.67 6.29
CA TYR A 422 26.50 2.30 6.67
C TYR A 422 27.48 1.33 6.02
N ARG A 423 27.64 0.16 6.65
CA ARG A 423 28.56 -0.89 6.21
C ARG A 423 27.83 -2.23 6.20
N LEU A 424 28.05 -3.00 5.14
CA LEU A 424 27.54 -4.36 5.00
C LEU A 424 28.66 -5.36 5.20
N THR A 425 28.45 -6.30 6.11
CA THR A 425 29.43 -7.36 6.44
C THR A 425 28.80 -8.73 6.19
N LEU A 426 29.64 -9.66 5.74
CA LEU A 426 29.31 -11.06 5.59
C LEU A 426 30.35 -11.88 6.34
N MET A 427 29.91 -12.70 7.31
CA MET A 427 30.81 -13.48 8.19
C MET A 427 31.95 -12.60 8.78
N GLY A 428 31.64 -11.35 9.14
CA GLY A 428 32.61 -10.39 9.67
C GLY A 428 33.48 -9.68 8.63
N VAL A 429 33.41 -10.05 7.35
CA VAL A 429 34.16 -9.39 6.27
C VAL A 429 33.35 -8.25 5.71
N ILE A 430 33.98 -7.07 5.56
CA ILE A 430 33.35 -5.88 4.96
C ILE A 430 33.24 -6.09 3.46
N LEU A 431 32.02 -6.09 2.93
CA LEU A 431 31.76 -6.21 1.51
C LEU A 431 31.48 -4.85 0.85
N ALA A 432 30.84 -3.94 1.59
CA ALA A 432 30.52 -2.62 1.06
C ALA A 432 30.32 -1.60 2.18
N GLU A 433 30.61 -0.34 1.84
CA GLU A 433 30.37 0.84 2.68
C GLU A 433 29.83 1.95 1.78
N ALA A 434 28.84 2.72 2.24
CA ALA A 434 28.28 3.84 1.51
C ALA A 434 27.67 4.87 2.45
N GLU A 435 27.51 6.11 1.97
CA GLU A 435 26.87 7.21 2.69
C GLU A 435 25.49 7.48 2.15
N ILE A 436 24.52 7.73 3.04
CA ILE A 436 23.14 8.09 2.73
C ILE A 436 22.69 9.27 3.56
N TYR A 437 21.72 10.02 3.07
CA TYR A 437 21.18 11.19 3.75
C TYR A 437 19.70 10.93 4.09
N PRO A 438 19.36 10.69 5.39
CA PRO A 438 18.01 10.35 5.84
C PRO A 438 16.93 11.39 5.47
N ASP A 439 17.34 12.67 5.44
CA ASP A 439 16.45 13.81 5.19
C ASP A 439 16.29 14.13 3.69
N ARG A 440 16.90 13.32 2.81
CA ARG A 440 16.92 13.52 1.36
C ARG A 440 16.49 12.28 0.62
N GLU A 441 16.21 12.45 -0.66
CA GLU A 441 15.87 11.37 -1.58
C GLU A 441 16.94 11.27 -2.67
N LEU A 442 17.25 10.05 -3.11
CA LEU A 442 18.22 9.79 -4.16
C LEU A 442 17.51 9.77 -5.52
N ALA A 443 17.83 10.72 -6.38
CA ALA A 443 17.42 10.77 -7.78
C ALA A 443 18.47 10.09 -8.65
N ILE A 444 18.18 8.89 -9.13
CA ILE A 444 19.07 8.03 -9.91
C ILE A 444 18.82 8.31 -11.40
N ASN A 445 19.89 8.49 -12.18
CA ASN A 445 19.83 8.65 -13.63
C ASN A 445 19.76 7.26 -14.30
N PRO A 446 18.65 6.89 -14.95
CA PRO A 446 18.52 5.59 -15.63
C PRO A 446 19.19 5.54 -17.02
N GLY A 447 19.92 6.60 -17.42
CA GLY A 447 20.61 6.69 -18.70
C GLY A 447 20.14 7.82 -19.63
N GLN A 448 18.87 8.22 -19.57
CA GLN A 448 18.33 9.36 -20.33
C GLN A 448 17.50 10.26 -19.41
N VAL A 449 18.02 11.45 -19.13
CA VAL A 449 17.33 12.46 -18.32
C VAL A 449 17.30 13.79 -19.06
N PHE A 450 16.24 14.58 -18.86
CA PHE A 450 15.96 15.82 -19.62
C PHE A 450 16.39 17.10 -18.88
N GLY A 451 17.33 16.99 -17.95
CA GLY A 451 17.83 18.17 -17.24
C GLY A 451 18.69 17.80 -16.03
N THR A 452 19.35 18.81 -15.44
CA THR A 452 20.18 18.65 -14.24
C THR A 452 19.39 19.02 -12.98
N LEU A 453 19.68 18.34 -11.88
CA LEU A 453 19.10 18.59 -10.57
C LEU A 453 20.12 19.27 -9.65
N ASN A 454 19.65 20.16 -8.79
CA ASN A 454 20.46 20.77 -7.73
C ASN A 454 20.45 19.87 -6.50
N GLY A 455 21.62 19.40 -6.07
CA GLY A 455 21.74 18.54 -4.91
C GLY A 455 23.17 18.06 -4.68
N ILE A 456 23.33 17.05 -3.85
CA ILE A 456 24.63 16.41 -3.59
C ILE A 456 24.84 15.32 -4.62
N THR A 457 25.81 15.48 -5.51
CA THR A 457 26.17 14.46 -6.49
C THR A 457 26.72 13.22 -5.81
N ALA A 458 26.22 12.06 -6.19
CA ALA A 458 26.61 10.76 -5.65
C ALA A 458 26.52 9.69 -6.74
N LYS A 459 26.96 8.49 -6.40
CA LYS A 459 26.68 7.28 -7.19
C LYS A 459 25.74 6.40 -6.40
N ASP A 460 24.78 5.78 -7.06
CA ASP A 460 23.94 4.77 -6.44
C ASP A 460 24.80 3.59 -5.94
N PRO A 461 24.74 3.24 -4.64
CA PRO A 461 25.59 2.19 -4.09
C PRO A 461 25.32 0.80 -4.65
N ALA A 462 24.09 0.55 -5.12
CA ALA A 462 23.70 -0.76 -5.64
C ALA A 462 24.23 -1.02 -7.04
N PHE A 463 24.03 -0.08 -7.97
CA PHE A 463 24.34 -0.29 -9.39
C PHE A 463 25.44 0.63 -9.93
N GLY A 464 25.94 1.55 -9.11
CA GLY A 464 27.01 2.50 -9.51
C GLY A 464 26.55 3.59 -10.47
N LEU A 465 25.25 3.76 -10.69
CA LEU A 465 24.67 4.77 -11.57
C LEU A 465 24.87 6.18 -11.02
N GLU A 466 24.96 7.17 -11.90
CA GLU A 466 24.99 8.57 -11.49
C GLU A 466 23.69 8.96 -10.82
N ALA A 467 23.80 9.63 -9.67
CA ALA A 467 22.65 10.00 -8.87
C ALA A 467 22.90 11.34 -8.13
N VAL A 468 21.83 11.97 -7.68
CA VAL A 468 21.86 13.22 -6.93
C VAL A 468 20.94 13.12 -5.71
N TRP A 469 21.45 13.43 -4.52
CA TRP A 469 20.64 13.57 -3.32
C TRP A 469 19.90 14.91 -3.34
N ILE A 470 18.59 14.86 -3.50
CA ILE A 470 17.71 16.03 -3.61
C ILE A 470 16.87 16.23 -2.35
N GLU A 471 16.30 17.41 -2.17
CA GLU A 471 15.30 17.66 -1.14
C GLU A 471 13.95 16.99 -1.52
N VAL A 472 13.18 16.58 -0.53
CA VAL A 472 11.87 15.93 -0.74
C VAL A 472 10.92 16.79 -1.59
N SER A 473 11.04 18.13 -1.48
CA SER A 473 10.27 19.10 -2.28
C SER A 473 10.55 19.00 -3.79
N GLN A 474 11.71 18.53 -4.20
CA GLN A 474 12.14 18.41 -5.61
C GLN A 474 11.75 17.06 -6.25
N ARG A 475 11.13 16.15 -5.51
CA ARG A 475 10.76 14.80 -5.98
C ARG A 475 9.98 14.83 -7.29
N SER A 476 8.91 15.63 -7.35
CA SER A 476 8.06 15.72 -8.55
C SER A 476 8.80 16.29 -9.76
N GLN A 477 9.70 17.25 -9.53
CA GLN A 477 10.54 17.82 -10.56
C GLN A 477 11.54 16.79 -11.10
N ALA A 478 12.22 16.06 -10.21
CA ALA A 478 13.16 15.02 -10.60
C ALA A 478 12.50 13.91 -11.43
N GLN A 479 11.31 13.47 -11.02
CA GLN A 479 10.53 12.49 -11.76
C GLN A 479 10.09 13.00 -13.13
N SER A 480 9.69 14.26 -13.27
CA SER A 480 9.33 14.85 -14.57
C SER A 480 10.52 14.98 -15.52
N LEU A 481 11.74 15.06 -14.99
CA LEU A 481 12.99 15.07 -15.77
C LEU A 481 13.50 13.66 -16.12
N GLY A 482 12.78 12.59 -15.70
CA GLY A 482 13.14 11.22 -16.03
C GLY A 482 14.02 10.51 -15.00
N TYR A 483 14.28 11.11 -13.83
CA TYR A 483 15.02 10.45 -12.75
C TYR A 483 14.14 9.46 -11.99
N THR A 484 14.74 8.36 -11.54
CA THR A 484 14.10 7.46 -10.57
C THR A 484 14.43 7.93 -9.16
N VAL A 485 13.41 8.32 -8.39
CA VAL A 485 13.61 8.90 -7.04
C VAL A 485 13.23 7.88 -5.99
N VAL A 486 14.18 7.59 -5.08
CA VAL A 486 14.02 6.62 -3.99
C VAL A 486 14.45 7.22 -2.64
N ASP A 487 13.83 6.78 -1.55
CA ASP A 487 14.21 7.17 -0.19
C ASP A 487 15.46 6.45 0.30
N ALA A 488 16.11 6.98 1.34
CA ALA A 488 17.34 6.45 1.90
C ALA A 488 17.23 4.99 2.38
N SER A 489 16.08 4.59 2.95
CA SER A 489 15.86 3.21 3.39
C SER A 489 15.78 2.23 2.21
N THR A 490 15.22 2.68 1.08
CA THR A 490 15.18 1.90 -0.17
C THR A 490 16.59 1.72 -0.74
N VAL A 491 17.42 2.76 -0.71
CA VAL A 491 18.82 2.66 -1.17
C VAL A 491 19.57 1.57 -0.42
N VAL A 492 19.52 1.58 0.93
CA VAL A 492 20.17 0.54 1.76
C VAL A 492 19.61 -0.84 1.46
N ALA A 493 18.28 -0.97 1.37
CA ALA A 493 17.63 -2.26 1.12
C ALA A 493 17.99 -2.83 -0.26
N THR A 494 18.07 -1.98 -1.29
CA THR A 494 18.45 -2.39 -2.65
C THR A 494 19.92 -2.81 -2.70
N HIS A 495 20.81 -2.06 -2.06
CA HIS A 495 22.22 -2.41 -1.97
C HIS A 495 22.44 -3.73 -1.22
N LEU A 496 21.76 -3.91 -0.09
CA LEU A 496 21.76 -5.18 0.65
C LEU A 496 21.26 -6.35 -0.23
N ASN A 497 20.16 -6.15 -0.95
CA ASN A 497 19.61 -7.16 -1.85
C ASN A 497 20.63 -7.59 -2.91
N GLN A 498 21.30 -6.64 -3.53
CA GLN A 498 22.30 -6.92 -4.56
C GLN A 498 23.50 -7.69 -3.99
N ILE A 499 24.04 -7.28 -2.83
CA ILE A 499 25.16 -7.96 -2.19
C ILE A 499 24.80 -9.38 -1.78
N LEU A 500 23.63 -9.57 -1.13
CA LEU A 500 23.18 -10.90 -0.72
C LEU A 500 22.90 -11.82 -1.92
N TYR A 501 22.38 -11.27 -3.02
CA TYR A 501 22.15 -12.05 -4.24
C TYR A 501 23.48 -12.51 -4.85
N LYS A 502 24.47 -11.62 -4.93
CA LYS A 502 25.81 -11.89 -5.49
C LYS A 502 26.57 -12.91 -4.64
N HIS A 503 26.47 -12.87 -3.33
CA HIS A 503 27.16 -13.74 -2.38
C HIS A 503 26.26 -14.86 -1.81
N SER A 504 25.16 -15.17 -2.49
CA SER A 504 24.18 -16.18 -2.03
C SER A 504 24.80 -17.58 -1.87
N HIS A 505 25.83 -17.90 -2.65
CA HIS A 505 26.56 -19.17 -2.58
C HIS A 505 27.37 -19.32 -1.28
N GLU A 506 27.76 -18.25 -0.61
CA GLU A 506 28.43 -18.26 0.68
C GLU A 506 27.44 -18.42 1.86
N LEU A 507 26.16 -18.11 1.63
CA LEU A 507 25.10 -18.11 2.64
C LEU A 507 24.38 -19.46 2.78
N ILE A 508 24.59 -20.38 1.87
CA ILE A 508 24.05 -21.73 1.96
C ILE A 508 25.08 -22.64 2.64
N GLY A 509 24.69 -23.29 3.74
CA GLY A 509 25.49 -24.21 4.51
C GLY A 509 24.85 -25.60 4.60
N HIS A 510 25.41 -26.45 5.45
CA HIS A 510 24.92 -27.82 5.66
C HIS A 510 23.48 -27.85 6.22
N GLU A 511 23.14 -26.89 7.10
CA GLU A 511 21.79 -26.80 7.69
C GLU A 511 20.74 -26.48 6.63
N GLU A 512 21.01 -25.51 5.74
CA GLU A 512 20.09 -25.14 4.66
C GLU A 512 19.91 -26.31 3.69
N VAL A 513 20.99 -27.03 3.34
CA VAL A 513 20.92 -28.20 2.47
C VAL A 513 20.13 -29.33 3.13
N GLN A 514 20.31 -29.57 4.43
CA GLN A 514 19.52 -30.53 5.19
C GLN A 514 18.04 -30.19 5.21
N GLN A 515 17.69 -28.89 5.32
CA GLN A 515 16.32 -28.40 5.25
C GLN A 515 15.73 -28.61 3.84
N LEU A 516 16.50 -28.33 2.78
CA LEU A 516 16.08 -28.59 1.40
C LEU A 516 15.83 -30.09 1.16
N MET A 517 16.69 -30.97 1.68
CA MET A 517 16.48 -32.41 1.62
C MET A 517 15.23 -32.85 2.39
N SER A 518 14.96 -32.23 3.53
CA SER A 518 13.73 -32.47 4.29
C SER A 518 12.46 -32.04 3.54
N LEU A 519 12.53 -30.94 2.76
CA LEU A 519 11.45 -30.50 1.86
C LEU A 519 11.28 -31.49 0.68
N LEU A 520 12.37 -31.93 0.07
CA LEU A 520 12.34 -32.94 -1.00
C LEU A 520 11.73 -34.24 -0.51
N ALA A 521 12.09 -34.71 0.69
CA ALA A 521 11.55 -35.95 1.31
C ALA A 521 10.03 -35.90 1.52
N LYS A 522 9.44 -34.71 1.78
CA LYS A 522 7.97 -34.54 1.88
C LYS A 522 7.26 -34.77 0.57
N SER A 523 7.84 -34.34 -0.56
CA SER A 523 7.25 -34.43 -1.90
C SER A 523 7.67 -35.67 -2.68
N SER A 524 8.91 -36.13 -2.50
CA SER A 524 9.53 -37.23 -3.25
C SER A 524 10.47 -38.04 -2.34
N PRO A 525 9.91 -38.83 -1.39
CA PRO A 525 10.72 -39.50 -0.35
C PRO A 525 11.76 -40.47 -0.93
N LYS A 526 11.40 -41.23 -1.94
CA LYS A 526 12.33 -42.21 -2.57
C LYS A 526 13.54 -41.53 -3.22
N LEU A 527 13.32 -40.39 -3.90
CA LEU A 527 14.39 -39.61 -4.53
C LEU A 527 15.34 -39.02 -3.48
N ALA A 528 14.78 -38.56 -2.34
CA ALA A 528 15.59 -38.02 -1.25
C ALA A 528 16.47 -39.07 -0.60
N GLU A 529 15.93 -40.28 -0.35
CA GLU A 529 16.68 -41.42 0.23
C GLU A 529 17.75 -41.94 -0.74
N GLU A 530 17.45 -41.99 -2.03
CA GLU A 530 18.41 -42.40 -3.06
C GLU A 530 19.56 -41.38 -3.18
N LEU A 531 19.24 -40.06 -3.17
CA LEU A 531 20.23 -39.01 -3.40
C LEU A 531 21.22 -38.88 -2.24
N VAL A 532 20.75 -38.76 -1.01
CA VAL A 532 21.58 -38.59 0.21
C VAL A 532 21.12 -39.59 1.28
N PRO A 533 21.96 -40.51 1.78
CA PRO A 533 23.39 -40.68 1.49
C PRO A 533 23.70 -41.62 0.32
N GLY A 534 22.69 -42.12 -0.42
CA GLY A 534 22.86 -43.22 -1.36
C GLY A 534 23.81 -42.92 -2.53
N VAL A 535 23.63 -41.78 -3.16
CA VAL A 535 24.39 -41.37 -4.37
C VAL A 535 25.49 -40.38 -4.02
N LEU A 536 25.20 -39.36 -3.19
CA LEU A 536 26.15 -38.32 -2.77
C LEU A 536 26.13 -38.11 -1.27
N SER A 537 27.25 -37.62 -0.73
CA SER A 537 27.28 -37.04 0.61
C SER A 537 26.62 -35.67 0.64
N LEU A 538 26.11 -35.25 1.82
CA LEU A 538 25.55 -33.93 2.02
C LEU A 538 26.54 -32.82 1.63
N SER A 539 27.83 -33.01 1.91
CA SER A 539 28.91 -32.08 1.55
C SER A 539 29.14 -31.97 0.05
N GLN A 540 28.99 -33.06 -0.70
CA GLN A 540 29.07 -33.03 -2.16
C GLN A 540 27.85 -32.30 -2.77
N LEU A 541 26.65 -32.58 -2.24
CA LEU A 541 25.45 -31.85 -2.66
C LEU A 541 25.57 -30.36 -2.35
N LEU A 542 26.06 -29.95 -1.18
CA LEU A 542 26.34 -28.57 -0.82
C LEU A 542 27.26 -27.90 -1.87
N LYS A 543 28.38 -28.54 -2.26
CA LYS A 543 29.29 -27.98 -3.27
C LYS A 543 28.60 -27.78 -4.62
N VAL A 544 27.73 -28.70 -5.03
CA VAL A 544 26.96 -28.55 -6.29
C VAL A 544 26.01 -27.37 -6.21
N LEU A 545 25.25 -27.22 -5.09
CA LEU A 545 24.32 -26.11 -4.89
C LEU A 545 25.07 -24.78 -4.79
N GLN A 546 26.19 -24.72 -4.09
CA GLN A 546 27.05 -23.53 -4.03
C GLN A 546 27.56 -23.13 -5.42
N ALA A 547 28.00 -24.08 -6.25
CA ALA A 547 28.46 -23.81 -7.61
C ALA A 547 27.32 -23.29 -8.51
N LEU A 548 26.09 -23.79 -8.36
CA LEU A 548 24.93 -23.27 -9.09
C LEU A 548 24.61 -21.83 -8.67
N LEU A 549 24.55 -21.55 -7.36
CA LEU A 549 24.29 -20.21 -6.82
C LEU A 549 25.40 -19.21 -7.19
N ALA A 550 26.67 -19.64 -7.21
CA ALA A 550 27.78 -18.80 -7.68
C ALA A 550 27.60 -18.37 -9.15
N GLU A 551 26.90 -19.15 -9.93
CA GLU A 551 26.51 -18.83 -11.31
C GLU A 551 25.11 -18.21 -11.42
N GLN A 552 24.53 -17.78 -10.29
CA GLN A 552 23.19 -17.16 -10.19
C GLN A 552 22.05 -18.08 -10.68
N VAL A 553 22.24 -19.39 -10.61
CA VAL A 553 21.19 -20.38 -10.88
C VAL A 553 20.46 -20.70 -9.58
N PRO A 554 19.15 -20.36 -9.48
CA PRO A 554 18.37 -20.64 -8.27
C PRO A 554 18.24 -22.13 -7.98
N VAL A 555 18.28 -22.50 -6.68
CA VAL A 555 18.10 -23.89 -6.24
C VAL A 555 16.65 -24.21 -5.87
N ARG A 556 15.73 -23.35 -6.24
CA ARG A 556 14.29 -23.45 -5.91
C ARG A 556 13.66 -24.75 -6.40
N ASP A 557 14.03 -25.23 -7.59
CA ASP A 557 13.57 -26.52 -8.12
C ASP A 557 14.51 -27.64 -7.69
N ILE A 558 14.55 -27.88 -6.38
CA ILE A 558 15.39 -28.93 -5.80
C ILE A 558 15.06 -30.33 -6.34
N ARG A 559 13.82 -30.55 -6.81
CA ARG A 559 13.41 -31.83 -7.39
C ARG A 559 14.12 -32.09 -8.72
N SER A 560 14.05 -31.17 -9.68
CA SER A 560 14.73 -31.32 -10.98
C SER A 560 16.25 -31.39 -10.80
N ILE A 561 16.80 -30.62 -9.85
CA ILE A 561 18.22 -30.70 -9.49
C ILE A 561 18.58 -32.10 -8.99
N ALA A 562 17.80 -32.65 -8.06
CA ALA A 562 18.01 -33.98 -7.49
C ALA A 562 17.91 -35.09 -8.54
N GLU A 563 16.88 -35.02 -9.42
CA GLU A 563 16.71 -35.97 -10.54
C GLU A 563 17.91 -35.94 -11.51
N ALA A 564 18.37 -34.73 -11.86
CA ALA A 564 19.54 -34.57 -12.74
C ALA A 564 20.83 -35.14 -12.11
N ILE A 565 21.04 -34.94 -10.81
CA ILE A 565 22.16 -35.48 -10.08
C ILE A 565 22.06 -37.00 -10.04
N ALA A 566 20.93 -37.58 -9.62
CA ALA A 566 20.75 -39.04 -9.47
C ALA A 566 21.00 -39.75 -10.82
N ASN A 567 20.52 -39.20 -11.92
CA ASN A 567 20.70 -39.79 -13.26
C ASN A 567 22.15 -39.74 -13.78
N ASN A 568 22.99 -38.82 -13.29
CA ASN A 568 24.32 -38.59 -13.82
C ASN A 568 25.46 -38.98 -12.88
N ALA A 569 25.21 -39.09 -11.56
CA ALA A 569 26.23 -39.38 -10.57
C ALA A 569 26.84 -40.81 -10.71
N ALA A 570 26.10 -41.74 -11.33
CA ALA A 570 26.64 -43.06 -11.70
C ALA A 570 27.76 -42.98 -12.76
N LYS A 571 27.77 -41.90 -13.58
CA LYS A 571 28.78 -41.69 -14.63
C LYS A 571 29.98 -40.90 -14.11
N SER A 572 29.75 -39.92 -13.27
CA SER A 572 30.79 -39.09 -12.68
C SER A 572 30.27 -38.44 -11.36
N GLN A 573 31.11 -38.49 -10.33
CA GLN A 573 30.88 -37.78 -9.08
C GLN A 573 31.66 -36.47 -9.00
N ASP A 574 32.29 -36.05 -10.08
CA ASP A 574 32.98 -34.77 -10.18
C ASP A 574 31.94 -33.61 -10.09
N THR A 575 32.20 -32.63 -9.24
CA THR A 575 31.30 -31.50 -9.00
C THR A 575 31.01 -30.71 -10.27
N ALA A 576 32.02 -30.50 -11.11
CA ALA A 576 31.84 -29.73 -12.34
C ALA A 576 30.94 -30.46 -13.36
N ALA A 577 31.13 -31.81 -13.49
CA ALA A 577 30.29 -32.63 -14.33
C ALA A 577 28.82 -32.67 -13.84
N LEU A 578 28.61 -32.78 -12.51
CA LEU A 578 27.27 -32.74 -11.93
C LEU A 578 26.60 -31.38 -12.12
N VAL A 579 27.31 -30.29 -11.90
CA VAL A 579 26.79 -28.93 -12.16
C VAL A 579 26.37 -28.77 -13.64
N ALA A 580 27.20 -29.24 -14.59
CA ALA A 580 26.83 -29.18 -15.98
C ALA A 580 25.56 -30.00 -16.30
N ALA A 581 25.42 -31.20 -15.72
CA ALA A 581 24.24 -32.04 -15.90
C ALA A 581 22.98 -31.41 -15.29
N VAL A 582 23.10 -30.81 -14.10
CA VAL A 582 22.00 -30.09 -13.43
C VAL A 582 21.57 -28.90 -14.30
N ARG A 583 22.50 -28.08 -14.80
CA ARG A 583 22.19 -26.93 -15.63
C ARG A 583 21.40 -27.30 -16.89
N VAL A 584 21.74 -28.43 -17.52
CA VAL A 584 20.94 -28.96 -18.64
C VAL A 584 19.53 -29.37 -18.17
N GLY A 585 19.41 -30.00 -17.00
CA GLY A 585 18.12 -30.39 -16.42
C GLY A 585 17.20 -29.22 -16.09
N VAL A 586 17.78 -28.08 -15.68
CA VAL A 586 17.02 -26.84 -15.33
C VAL A 586 17.16 -25.76 -16.39
N SER A 587 17.59 -26.10 -17.59
CA SER A 587 17.89 -25.16 -18.69
C SER A 587 16.74 -24.21 -19.04
N ARG A 588 15.48 -24.71 -19.01
CA ARG A 588 14.29 -23.88 -19.23
C ARG A 588 14.17 -22.76 -18.21
N ALA A 589 14.42 -23.06 -16.94
CA ALA A 589 14.37 -22.06 -15.87
C ALA A 589 15.51 -21.05 -16.00
N ILE A 590 16.73 -21.50 -16.35
CA ILE A 590 17.89 -20.63 -16.57
C ILE A 590 17.61 -19.65 -17.72
N VAL A 591 17.20 -20.15 -18.89
CA VAL A 591 16.95 -19.30 -20.06
C VAL A 591 15.76 -18.36 -19.81
N GLN A 592 14.70 -18.82 -19.14
CA GLN A 592 13.57 -17.97 -18.79
C GLN A 592 13.96 -16.85 -17.81
N SER A 593 14.89 -17.07 -16.89
CA SER A 593 15.37 -16.01 -15.98
C SER A 593 16.18 -14.93 -16.70
N ILE A 594 16.79 -15.24 -17.86
CA ILE A 594 17.62 -14.31 -18.62
C ILE A 594 16.78 -13.51 -19.64
N VAL A 595 15.97 -14.19 -20.45
CA VAL A 595 15.22 -13.56 -21.57
C VAL A 595 13.70 -13.55 -21.36
N GLY A 596 13.22 -13.95 -20.18
CA GLY A 596 11.78 -13.97 -19.90
C GLY A 596 10.99 -14.88 -20.86
N THR A 597 9.89 -14.36 -21.37
CA THR A 597 8.97 -15.10 -22.27
C THR A 597 9.29 -14.91 -23.76
N GLU A 598 10.30 -14.13 -24.12
CA GLU A 598 10.68 -13.87 -25.51
C GLU A 598 11.10 -15.16 -26.20
N SER A 599 10.72 -15.31 -27.47
CA SER A 599 11.03 -16.50 -28.28
C SER A 599 12.45 -16.46 -28.83
N GLU A 600 13.01 -15.27 -29.06
CA GLU A 600 14.35 -15.07 -29.59
C GLU A 600 15.39 -15.02 -28.46
N LEU A 601 16.53 -15.65 -28.73
CA LEU A 601 17.68 -15.68 -27.84
C LEU A 601 18.87 -15.04 -28.55
N PRO A 602 19.12 -13.74 -28.36
CA PRO A 602 20.29 -13.08 -28.94
C PRO A 602 21.56 -13.56 -28.23
N VAL A 603 22.49 -14.15 -28.96
CA VAL A 603 23.72 -14.73 -28.40
C VAL A 603 24.97 -14.21 -29.07
N ILE A 604 26.02 -14.12 -28.28
CA ILE A 604 27.41 -13.96 -28.73
C ILE A 604 28.02 -15.36 -28.84
N THR A 605 28.76 -15.65 -29.89
CA THR A 605 29.46 -16.92 -30.08
C THR A 605 30.97 -16.71 -30.13
N LEU A 606 31.72 -17.79 -29.89
CA LEU A 606 33.17 -17.78 -30.12
C LEU A 606 33.50 -18.04 -31.59
N GLU A 607 34.61 -17.47 -32.05
CA GLU A 607 35.19 -17.88 -33.33
C GLU A 607 35.56 -19.38 -33.29
N PRO A 608 35.22 -20.20 -34.31
CA PRO A 608 35.41 -21.64 -34.26
C PRO A 608 36.85 -22.08 -33.98
N ARG A 609 37.83 -21.31 -34.48
CA ARG A 609 39.26 -21.57 -34.21
C ARG A 609 39.60 -21.39 -32.72
N LEU A 610 39.09 -20.34 -32.11
CA LEU A 610 39.31 -20.07 -30.68
C LEU A 610 38.66 -21.15 -29.81
N GLU A 611 37.43 -21.52 -30.11
CA GLU A 611 36.72 -22.59 -29.40
C GLU A 611 37.47 -23.93 -29.47
N GLN A 612 38.02 -24.28 -30.67
CA GLN A 612 38.82 -25.48 -30.86
C GLN A 612 40.12 -25.47 -30.03
N ILE A 613 40.82 -24.32 -29.98
CA ILE A 613 42.02 -24.15 -29.15
C ILE A 613 41.68 -24.36 -27.67
N LEU A 614 40.59 -23.79 -27.19
CA LEU A 614 40.14 -23.94 -25.80
C LEU A 614 39.78 -25.39 -25.49
N LEU A 615 39.06 -26.08 -26.36
CA LEU A 615 38.69 -27.48 -26.22
C LEU A 615 39.94 -28.37 -26.13
N ASN A 616 40.93 -28.17 -27.04
CA ASN A 616 42.18 -28.92 -27.02
C ASN A 616 43.00 -28.67 -25.75
N SER A 617 42.98 -27.43 -25.22
CA SER A 617 43.66 -27.08 -23.97
C SER A 617 43.05 -27.78 -22.76
N ILE A 618 41.72 -27.88 -22.70
CA ILE A 618 41.00 -28.59 -21.61
C ILE A 618 41.27 -30.12 -21.70
N GLN A 619 41.26 -30.71 -22.88
CA GLN A 619 41.56 -32.12 -23.07
C GLN A 619 42.98 -32.48 -22.60
N LYS A 620 43.97 -31.63 -22.85
CA LYS A 620 45.35 -31.80 -22.41
C LYS A 620 45.48 -31.66 -20.89
N ALA A 621 44.79 -30.70 -20.25
CA ALA A 621 44.78 -30.51 -18.80
C ALA A 621 44.15 -31.70 -18.08
N GLY A 622 43.14 -32.39 -18.65
CA GLY A 622 42.51 -33.59 -18.08
C GLY A 622 43.40 -34.84 -18.09
N GLN A 623 44.55 -34.82 -18.72
CA GLN A 623 45.49 -35.95 -18.81
C GLN A 623 46.65 -35.87 -17.79
N GLY A 624 46.62 -35.01 -16.79
CA GLY A 624 47.54 -35.12 -15.65
C GLY A 624 48.52 -34.00 -15.40
N GLN A 625 48.23 -32.76 -15.76
CA GLN A 625 49.02 -31.61 -15.35
C GLN A 625 48.09 -30.47 -14.84
N GLU A 626 48.29 -30.15 -13.58
CA GLU A 626 47.89 -28.97 -12.80
C GLU A 626 46.62 -28.21 -13.16
N GLU A 627 45.85 -27.91 -12.13
CA GLU A 627 44.68 -27.01 -12.14
C GLU A 627 44.97 -25.64 -12.77
N GLY A 628 44.59 -25.51 -14.05
CA GLY A 628 44.62 -24.21 -14.72
C GLY A 628 44.85 -24.36 -16.23
N VAL A 629 43.76 -24.21 -17.00
CA VAL A 629 43.90 -23.97 -18.46
C VAL A 629 44.56 -22.60 -18.61
N LEU A 630 45.89 -22.56 -18.79
CA LEU A 630 46.64 -21.36 -19.10
C LEU A 630 46.35 -20.95 -20.54
N LEU A 631 45.40 -20.01 -20.70
CA LEU A 631 45.34 -19.21 -21.92
C LEU A 631 46.63 -18.40 -22.03
N GLU A 632 47.22 -18.40 -23.22
CA GLU A 632 48.34 -17.48 -23.47
C GLU A 632 47.92 -16.05 -23.14
N PRO A 633 48.71 -15.29 -22.31
CA PRO A 633 48.29 -13.99 -21.83
C PRO A 633 47.82 -13.01 -22.91
N SER A 634 48.48 -13.04 -24.09
CA SER A 634 48.10 -12.22 -25.24
C SER A 634 46.73 -12.57 -25.82
N MET A 635 46.36 -13.85 -25.79
CA MET A 635 45.08 -14.37 -26.28
C MET A 635 43.98 -14.07 -25.23
N ALA A 636 44.24 -14.19 -23.92
CA ALA A 636 43.33 -13.85 -22.86
C ALA A 636 42.96 -12.37 -22.92
N GLU A 637 43.93 -11.47 -23.12
CA GLU A 637 43.71 -10.03 -23.23
C GLU A 637 42.86 -9.65 -24.44
N LYS A 638 43.14 -10.27 -25.61
CA LYS A 638 42.31 -10.05 -26.81
C LYS A 638 40.90 -10.55 -26.66
N LEU A 639 40.71 -11.75 -26.08
CA LEU A 639 39.39 -12.31 -25.78
C LEU A 639 38.61 -11.39 -24.84
N GLN A 640 39.27 -10.91 -23.80
CA GLN A 640 38.63 -10.00 -22.82
C GLN A 640 38.17 -8.71 -23.50
N ARG A 641 38.98 -8.05 -24.30
CA ARG A 641 38.61 -6.81 -25.03
C ARG A 641 37.44 -7.05 -25.97
N SER A 642 37.54 -8.08 -26.85
CA SER A 642 36.48 -8.40 -27.78
C SER A 642 35.16 -8.76 -27.11
N LEU A 643 35.22 -9.40 -25.91
CA LEU A 643 34.03 -9.71 -25.10
C LEU A 643 33.42 -8.45 -24.51
N ILE A 644 34.22 -7.50 -23.98
CA ILE A 644 33.76 -6.22 -23.48
C ILE A 644 33.06 -5.40 -24.56
N ASP A 645 33.67 -5.31 -25.75
CA ASP A 645 33.11 -4.57 -26.88
C ASP A 645 31.80 -5.19 -27.40
N ALA A 646 31.69 -6.52 -27.42
CA ALA A 646 30.46 -7.21 -27.78
C ALA A 646 29.37 -7.04 -26.73
N ALA A 647 29.75 -7.09 -25.46
CA ALA A 647 28.83 -6.88 -24.35
C ALA A 647 28.24 -5.46 -24.35
N GLN A 648 29.08 -4.43 -24.51
CA GLN A 648 28.62 -3.04 -24.57
C GLN A 648 27.62 -2.81 -25.72
N ARG A 649 27.86 -3.42 -26.89
CA ARG A 649 26.93 -3.33 -28.03
C ARG A 649 25.57 -3.95 -27.71
N GLN A 650 25.53 -5.06 -26.98
CA GLN A 650 24.28 -5.71 -26.57
C GLN A 650 23.53 -4.87 -25.49
N GLU A 651 24.24 -4.37 -24.50
CA GLU A 651 23.66 -3.50 -23.46
C GLU A 651 23.09 -2.21 -24.06
N MET A 652 23.76 -1.59 -25.05
CA MET A 652 23.22 -0.41 -25.75
C MET A 652 21.92 -0.71 -26.53
N GLN A 653 21.70 -1.96 -26.94
CA GLN A 653 20.47 -2.40 -27.60
C GLN A 653 19.38 -2.85 -26.62
N GLY A 654 19.70 -2.86 -25.31
CA GLY A 654 18.79 -3.36 -24.28
C GLY A 654 18.68 -4.88 -24.19
N ASN A 655 19.60 -5.61 -24.86
CA ASN A 655 19.62 -7.07 -24.88
C ASN A 655 20.49 -7.64 -23.75
N PRO A 656 20.15 -8.82 -23.19
CA PRO A 656 21.02 -9.51 -22.25
C PRO A 656 22.30 -9.98 -22.91
N VAL A 657 23.42 -9.94 -22.17
CA VAL A 657 24.73 -10.39 -22.66
C VAL A 657 24.86 -11.89 -22.44
N ILE A 658 24.65 -12.68 -23.51
CA ILE A 658 24.68 -14.14 -23.47
C ILE A 658 25.79 -14.67 -24.37
N LEU A 659 26.76 -15.38 -23.78
CA LEU A 659 27.82 -16.09 -24.52
C LEU A 659 27.46 -17.57 -24.65
N LEU A 660 27.31 -18.04 -25.87
CA LEU A 660 26.98 -19.42 -26.19
C LEU A 660 28.23 -20.19 -26.64
N VAL A 661 28.52 -21.32 -25.97
CA VAL A 661 29.77 -22.06 -26.14
C VAL A 661 29.59 -23.58 -26.00
N ALA A 662 30.60 -24.35 -26.36
CA ALA A 662 30.63 -25.79 -26.10
C ALA A 662 30.66 -26.11 -24.59
N GLY A 663 29.98 -27.19 -24.20
CA GLY A 663 29.84 -27.58 -22.78
C GLY A 663 31.14 -27.63 -21.99
N PRO A 664 32.21 -28.28 -22.46
CA PRO A 664 33.46 -28.38 -21.71
C PRO A 664 34.15 -27.04 -21.40
N VAL A 665 34.03 -26.02 -22.29
CA VAL A 665 34.66 -24.71 -22.09
C VAL A 665 33.79 -23.73 -21.27
N ARG A 666 32.51 -24.05 -21.08
CA ARG A 666 31.54 -23.15 -20.46
C ARG A 666 31.96 -22.68 -19.04
N ALA A 667 32.31 -23.62 -18.15
CA ALA A 667 32.64 -23.28 -16.78
C ALA A 667 33.88 -22.39 -16.64
N MET A 668 34.88 -22.64 -17.45
CA MET A 668 36.09 -21.80 -17.52
C MET A 668 35.78 -20.41 -18.02
N LEU A 669 35.02 -20.29 -19.11
CA LEU A 669 34.65 -19.01 -19.69
C LEU A 669 33.68 -18.23 -18.81
N SER A 670 32.85 -18.91 -18.05
CA SER A 670 31.97 -18.26 -17.04
C SER A 670 32.81 -17.56 -15.97
N ARG A 671 33.83 -18.22 -15.40
CA ARG A 671 34.74 -17.61 -14.42
C ARG A 671 35.55 -16.46 -15.02
N PHE A 672 36.15 -16.68 -16.17
CA PHE A 672 36.97 -15.69 -16.86
C PHE A 672 36.17 -14.48 -17.33
N GLY A 673 35.03 -14.70 -17.99
CA GLY A 673 34.21 -13.63 -18.57
C GLY A 673 33.54 -12.72 -17.53
N ARG A 674 33.12 -13.25 -16.40
CA ARG A 674 32.49 -12.44 -15.32
C ARG A 674 33.43 -11.47 -14.64
N LEU A 675 34.74 -11.70 -14.69
CA LEU A 675 35.71 -10.73 -14.18
C LEU A 675 35.78 -9.49 -15.08
N ALA A 676 35.51 -9.64 -16.39
CA ALA A 676 35.52 -8.56 -17.36
C ALA A 676 34.13 -7.93 -17.58
N VAL A 677 33.07 -8.75 -17.57
CA VAL A 677 31.69 -8.38 -17.83
C VAL A 677 30.81 -8.98 -16.71
N PRO A 678 30.48 -8.22 -15.67
CA PRO A 678 29.75 -8.74 -14.51
C PRO A 678 28.37 -9.37 -14.82
N ASN A 679 27.68 -8.87 -15.86
CA ASN A 679 26.35 -9.33 -16.28
C ASN A 679 26.40 -10.43 -17.36
N LEU A 680 27.55 -11.05 -17.58
CA LEU A 680 27.70 -12.09 -18.60
C LEU A 680 27.03 -13.39 -18.19
N HIS A 681 26.12 -13.88 -19.01
CA HIS A 681 25.54 -15.22 -18.91
C HIS A 681 26.24 -16.15 -19.92
N VAL A 682 26.86 -17.21 -19.43
CA VAL A 682 27.52 -18.20 -20.30
C VAL A 682 26.69 -19.47 -20.33
N LEU A 683 26.18 -19.82 -21.51
CA LEU A 683 25.35 -21.00 -21.76
C LEU A 683 26.10 -22.00 -22.64
N ALA A 684 25.88 -23.29 -22.36
CA ALA A 684 26.31 -24.35 -23.25
C ALA A 684 25.24 -24.60 -24.34
N TYR A 685 25.64 -25.11 -25.50
CA TYR A 685 24.69 -25.48 -26.58
C TYR A 685 23.58 -26.42 -26.09
N GLN A 686 23.87 -27.32 -25.13
CA GLN A 686 22.92 -28.26 -24.56
C GLN A 686 21.94 -27.61 -23.54
N GLU A 687 22.24 -26.37 -23.12
CA GLU A 687 21.38 -25.63 -22.16
C GLU A 687 20.31 -24.81 -22.90
N ILE A 688 20.21 -24.86 -24.21
CA ILE A 688 19.20 -24.14 -24.97
C ILE A 688 17.95 -25.01 -25.11
N PRO A 689 16.80 -24.53 -24.65
CA PRO A 689 15.53 -25.23 -24.77
C PRO A 689 15.02 -25.21 -26.24
N ASP A 690 14.33 -26.27 -26.65
CA ASP A 690 13.81 -26.44 -28.04
C ASP A 690 12.82 -25.34 -28.47
N ASN A 691 12.24 -24.61 -27.52
CA ASN A 691 11.26 -23.56 -27.77
C ASN A 691 11.87 -22.17 -27.99
N LYS A 692 13.19 -22.06 -28.06
CA LYS A 692 13.90 -20.78 -28.26
C LYS A 692 14.62 -20.77 -29.59
N GLN A 693 14.55 -19.64 -30.31
CA GLN A 693 15.29 -19.41 -31.54
C GLN A 693 16.58 -18.63 -31.25
N VAL A 694 17.70 -19.22 -31.59
CA VAL A 694 19.03 -18.62 -31.39
C VAL A 694 19.34 -17.66 -32.52
N THR A 695 19.61 -16.40 -32.19
CA THR A 695 20.04 -15.36 -33.11
C THR A 695 21.48 -14.95 -32.77
N ILE A 696 22.46 -15.21 -33.67
CA ILE A 696 23.83 -14.81 -33.43
C ILE A 696 23.97 -13.31 -33.74
N VAL A 697 24.31 -12.51 -32.72
CA VAL A 697 24.44 -11.06 -32.84
C VAL A 697 25.87 -10.57 -32.90
N ALA A 698 26.81 -11.37 -32.39
CA ALA A 698 28.24 -11.08 -32.47
C ALA A 698 29.06 -12.37 -32.37
N THR A 699 30.28 -12.34 -32.93
CA THR A 699 31.27 -13.40 -32.77
C THR A 699 32.53 -12.81 -32.17
N VAL A 700 33.06 -13.47 -31.12
CA VAL A 700 34.22 -13.02 -30.35
C VAL A 700 35.41 -13.90 -30.72
N GLY A 701 36.53 -13.28 -31.13
CA GLY A 701 37.74 -13.98 -31.54
C GLY A 701 38.96 -13.07 -31.54
N PRO A 702 40.16 -13.63 -31.80
CA PRO A 702 41.42 -12.87 -31.81
C PRO A 702 41.55 -11.86 -32.95
N ASN A 703 40.66 -11.94 -33.96
CA ASN A 703 40.68 -11.10 -35.16
C ASN A 703 39.44 -10.20 -35.31
N GLY A 704 38.55 -10.14 -34.30
CA GLY A 704 37.32 -9.37 -34.31
C GLY A 704 37.42 -8.01 -33.63
#